data_b676feff685a0e01daf6275e7138ffe8
#
_entry.id   b676feff685a0e01daf6275e7138ffe8
#
_cell.length_a   1.000
_cell.length_b   1.000
_cell.length_c   1.000
_cell.angle_alpha   90.00
_cell.angle_beta   90.00
_cell.angle_gamma   90.00
#
_symmetry.space_group_name_H-M   'P 1'
#
loop_
_entity.id
_entity.type
_entity.pdbx_description
1 polymer ?
#
loop_
_entity_poly.entity_id
_entity_poly.type
_entity_poly.pdbx_seq_one_letter_code
_entity_poly.pdbx_strand_id
1 'polypeptide(L)'
;MEIQMSSKQMPLTQAQLSSDMFGAFGPAMDYAIDAAQRTVLFWDVMRQRGNQYREHLAETVPHVLSYEAELIIDGRTLPRPVNYGLVRIVPPKGVTIDPQRRPFVIVDPRAGHGPGIGGFKAESEVGVAFKAGHPCYFVGFLPEPMPGQTIEDIARAEAVFLEKVIALHPDADGKPCVIGNCQGGWAVMMLAAIRPELFGPIIIAGSPLSYWAGVHGKNPMRYSGGLLGGSWLTALTSDLGGGKFDGAWLVQNFENQNPANTLWTKQYNVYSKIDTEAPRYLGFERYWGGHVNLNAEEIQFIVDELFIGNNLAAGRIKTSDGVAVDLRNIHSPIVVFCSRGDNITPPQQALGWILDLYEDVDDIRSCGQTIVYTIHDTVGHLGIFVSGAVAKKEHGEFADNIDLIDTLPPGLYEAVFEPKTDSTPGADLVTGDWLMRCEMRTLDDIRALGGNDAADERRFATAARLSEVNLALYRTFAQPVVRALVSAPVAETLQHMQPLKVQYEILSDANPFMAPVAAMAEEVRKNRKPVASDNPFVAMQETVSKQIVAALDGWRDFTEAVAERTFLTVYGSPALQAAAGIDPADTRPLRKPPKNRLYQELVQKRIAELKSHIPLGGLREAVVRALIYTGMGRGSVDPRGFETVRRLRTRYGDLPLSEFKTLVREQYFMLLIDKDASLAALPSMLPAEAETRREAFKVIKGVMAACGEPSTEDEKRLSEIGRLFGIGEQGATIPFLQIRRVPAKAS
;
A
#
# COMPACT_ATOMS: atom_id res chain seq x y z
N MET A 1 -18.18 72.00 12.18
CA MET A 1 -17.17 71.28 12.99
C MET A 1 -16.27 70.58 12.01
N GLU A 2 -15.11 71.19 11.76
CA GLU A 2 -14.20 70.96 10.65
C GLU A 2 -13.40 69.64 10.86
N ILE A 3 -13.31 68.83 9.80
CA ILE A 3 -12.41 67.74 9.72
C ILE A 3 -11.19 68.25 8.95
N GLN A 4 -10.07 68.44 9.63
CA GLN A 4 -8.78 68.73 9.04
C GLN A 4 -8.16 67.43 8.47
N MET A 5 -8.11 67.33 7.18
CA MET A 5 -7.22 66.40 6.44
C MET A 5 -5.80 66.97 6.42
N SER A 6 -4.89 66.35 7.12
CA SER A 6 -3.46 66.62 7.00
C SER A 6 -2.81 65.55 6.11
N SER A 7 -2.68 65.85 4.83
CA SER A 7 -1.79 65.12 3.89
C SER A 7 -0.44 65.80 3.83
N LYS A 8 0.56 65.32 4.57
CA LYS A 8 1.97 65.61 4.29
C LYS A 8 2.60 64.39 3.63
N GLN A 9 2.48 64.28 2.32
CA GLN A 9 3.45 63.58 1.53
C GLN A 9 4.69 64.46 1.37
N MET A 10 5.78 64.14 2.06
CA MET A 10 7.09 64.69 1.74
C MET A 10 7.55 64.15 0.41
N PRO A 11 7.96 64.97 -0.56
CA PRO A 11 8.60 64.49 -1.78
C PRO A 11 9.96 63.87 -1.44
N LEU A 12 10.14 62.60 -1.81
CA LEU A 12 11.42 61.93 -1.74
C LEU A 12 12.45 62.76 -2.54
N THR A 13 13.56 63.12 -1.89
CA THR A 13 14.62 63.88 -2.55
C THR A 13 15.31 63.02 -3.61
N GLN A 14 15.78 63.61 -4.69
CA GLN A 14 16.47 62.97 -5.80
C GLN A 14 17.68 62.14 -5.34
N ALA A 15 18.28 62.50 -4.18
CA ALA A 15 19.38 61.78 -3.53
C ALA A 15 18.88 60.48 -2.85
N GLN A 16 17.64 60.43 -2.29
CA GLN A 16 17.06 59.23 -1.73
C GLN A 16 16.63 58.28 -2.84
N LEU A 17 16.10 58.75 -3.96
CA LEU A 17 15.78 57.93 -5.12
C LEU A 17 17.05 57.35 -5.78
N SER A 18 18.16 58.08 -5.79
CA SER A 18 19.44 57.55 -6.31
C SER A 18 20.09 56.53 -5.36
N SER A 19 20.05 56.76 -4.03
CA SER A 19 20.60 55.79 -3.05
C SER A 19 19.82 54.47 -3.05
N ASP A 20 18.50 54.51 -3.20
CA ASP A 20 17.65 53.32 -3.27
C ASP A 20 17.86 52.57 -4.61
N MET A 21 18.05 53.27 -5.73
CA MET A 21 18.41 52.62 -7.01
C MET A 21 19.80 51.99 -6.98
N PHE A 22 20.82 52.63 -6.40
CA PHE A 22 22.14 52.04 -6.24
C PHE A 22 22.16 50.96 -5.16
N GLY A 23 21.35 51.05 -4.11
CA GLY A 23 21.20 50.04 -3.09
C GLY A 23 20.57 48.73 -3.58
N ALA A 24 19.70 48.79 -4.60
CA ALA A 24 19.11 47.58 -5.22
C ALA A 24 20.00 46.95 -6.29
N PHE A 25 20.98 47.66 -6.83
CA PHE A 25 21.81 47.19 -7.95
C PHE A 25 22.74 46.03 -7.53
N GLY A 26 23.34 46.09 -6.36
CA GLY A 26 24.19 45.01 -5.82
C GLY A 26 23.43 43.70 -5.66
N PRO A 27 22.32 43.67 -4.88
CA PRO A 27 21.48 42.49 -4.71
C PRO A 27 20.92 41.94 -6.03
N ALA A 28 20.57 42.82 -7.01
CA ALA A 28 20.10 42.41 -8.31
C ALA A 28 21.20 41.71 -9.13
N MET A 29 22.44 42.24 -9.09
CA MET A 29 23.58 41.65 -9.79
C MET A 29 23.97 40.30 -9.20
N ASP A 30 24.02 40.19 -7.87
CA ASP A 30 24.33 38.94 -7.16
C ASP A 30 23.27 37.86 -7.50
N TYR A 31 22.00 38.25 -7.49
CA TYR A 31 20.93 37.34 -7.94
C TYR A 31 21.07 36.93 -9.40
N ALA A 32 21.37 37.86 -10.29
CA ALA A 32 21.52 37.58 -11.73
C ALA A 32 22.67 36.60 -11.99
N ILE A 33 23.80 36.76 -11.30
CA ILE A 33 24.95 35.85 -11.40
C ILE A 33 24.56 34.47 -10.89
N ASP A 34 23.97 34.40 -9.72
CA ASP A 34 23.50 33.11 -9.11
C ASP A 34 22.45 32.43 -10.02
N ALA A 35 21.47 33.18 -10.52
CA ALA A 35 20.42 32.64 -11.38
C ALA A 35 21.01 32.07 -12.71
N ALA A 36 21.97 32.76 -13.32
CA ALA A 36 22.68 32.27 -14.51
C ALA A 36 23.45 30.99 -14.19
N GLN A 37 24.16 30.95 -13.09
CA GLN A 37 24.88 29.75 -12.62
C GLN A 37 23.95 28.59 -12.34
N ARG A 38 22.85 28.84 -11.64
CA ARG A 38 21.80 27.81 -11.38
C ARG A 38 21.21 27.28 -12.68
N THR A 39 20.99 28.12 -13.66
CA THR A 39 20.46 27.70 -14.97
C THR A 39 21.41 26.73 -15.67
N VAL A 40 22.69 27.02 -15.69
CA VAL A 40 23.69 26.11 -16.29
C VAL A 40 23.75 24.79 -15.57
N LEU A 41 23.78 24.80 -14.22
CA LEU A 41 23.82 23.60 -13.42
C LEU A 41 22.50 22.79 -13.52
N PHE A 42 21.36 23.46 -13.63
CA PHE A 42 20.06 22.80 -13.87
C PHE A 42 20.05 22.01 -15.17
N TRP A 43 20.51 22.64 -16.28
CA TRP A 43 20.60 21.93 -17.56
C TRP A 43 21.61 20.77 -17.52
N ASP A 44 22.67 20.88 -16.73
CA ASP A 44 23.58 19.76 -16.51
C ASP A 44 22.94 18.63 -15.72
N VAL A 45 22.12 18.92 -14.72
CA VAL A 45 21.33 17.88 -14.01
C VAL A 45 20.34 17.20 -14.96
N MET A 46 19.67 17.97 -15.84
CA MET A 46 18.79 17.39 -16.87
C MET A 46 19.56 16.49 -17.85
N ARG A 47 20.77 16.90 -18.26
CA ARG A 47 21.67 16.09 -19.10
C ARG A 47 22.08 14.79 -18.38
N GLN A 48 22.48 14.87 -17.11
CA GLN A 48 22.81 13.70 -16.30
C GLN A 48 21.62 12.76 -16.16
N ARG A 49 20.40 13.29 -15.98
CA ARG A 49 19.17 12.51 -15.98
C ARG A 49 18.98 11.74 -17.28
N GLY A 50 19.18 12.39 -18.43
CA GLY A 50 19.08 11.75 -19.74
C GLY A 50 20.14 10.65 -19.96
N ASN A 51 21.37 10.87 -19.53
CA ASN A 51 22.44 9.87 -19.59
C ASN A 51 22.10 8.66 -18.70
N GLN A 52 21.69 8.91 -17.45
CA GLN A 52 21.31 7.86 -16.50
C GLN A 52 20.13 7.03 -17.01
N TYR A 53 19.16 7.64 -17.69
CA TYR A 53 18.06 6.93 -18.35
C TYR A 53 18.59 5.92 -19.36
N ARG A 54 19.50 6.34 -20.24
CA ARG A 54 20.09 5.48 -21.29
C ARG A 54 20.95 4.37 -20.69
N GLU A 55 21.75 4.69 -19.68
CA GLU A 55 22.57 3.72 -18.96
C GLU A 55 21.70 2.66 -18.28
N HIS A 56 20.66 3.10 -17.59
CA HIS A 56 19.74 2.19 -16.88
C HIS A 56 18.99 1.25 -17.83
N LEU A 57 18.54 1.74 -18.99
CA LEU A 57 17.87 0.89 -19.97
C LEU A 57 18.85 -0.07 -20.69
N ALA A 58 20.14 0.19 -20.69
CA ALA A 58 21.16 -0.69 -21.22
C ALA A 58 21.59 -1.80 -20.25
N GLU A 59 21.17 -1.73 -18.97
CA GLU A 59 21.42 -2.78 -17.98
C GLU A 59 20.69 -4.08 -18.37
N THR A 60 21.31 -5.23 -18.13
CA THR A 60 20.69 -6.54 -18.40
C THR A 60 19.46 -6.79 -17.53
N VAL A 61 19.49 -6.30 -16.28
CA VAL A 61 18.41 -6.40 -15.29
C VAL A 61 18.27 -5.03 -14.61
N PRO A 62 17.63 -4.06 -15.25
CA PRO A 62 17.49 -2.73 -14.68
C PRO A 62 16.57 -2.79 -13.45
N HIS A 63 17.06 -2.26 -12.33
CA HIS A 63 16.30 -2.15 -11.07
C HIS A 63 16.82 -1.00 -10.20
N VAL A 64 16.08 -0.64 -9.17
CA VAL A 64 16.47 0.40 -8.20
C VAL A 64 16.53 -0.13 -6.75
N LEU A 65 16.66 -1.44 -6.57
CA LEU A 65 16.93 -2.01 -5.25
C LEU A 65 18.27 -1.51 -4.70
N SER A 66 18.28 -1.06 -3.44
CA SER A 66 19.49 -0.63 -2.71
C SER A 66 20.26 -1.77 -2.06
N TYR A 67 19.89 -3.00 -2.34
CA TYR A 67 20.44 -4.22 -1.75
C TYR A 67 21.01 -5.14 -2.83
N GLU A 68 22.04 -5.90 -2.48
CA GLU A 68 22.48 -7.02 -3.29
C GLU A 68 21.38 -8.09 -3.33
N ALA A 69 21.23 -8.74 -4.49
CA ALA A 69 20.22 -9.75 -4.71
C ALA A 69 20.77 -10.95 -5.44
N GLU A 70 20.31 -12.14 -5.07
CA GLU A 70 20.64 -13.41 -5.71
C GLU A 70 19.42 -13.96 -6.45
N LEU A 71 19.56 -14.29 -7.72
CA LEU A 71 18.48 -14.90 -8.49
C LEU A 71 18.22 -16.33 -7.99
N ILE A 72 16.99 -16.60 -7.57
CA ILE A 72 16.53 -17.91 -7.11
C ILE A 72 15.76 -18.64 -8.21
N ILE A 73 14.85 -17.96 -8.91
CA ILE A 73 14.10 -18.50 -10.04
C ILE A 73 14.00 -17.42 -11.13
N ASP A 74 14.38 -17.81 -12.34
CA ASP A 74 14.09 -17.06 -13.55
C ASP A 74 12.78 -17.57 -14.15
N GLY A 75 11.73 -16.76 -14.13
CA GLY A 75 10.42 -17.12 -14.65
C GLY A 75 10.39 -17.44 -16.14
N ARG A 76 11.40 -16.98 -16.88
CA ARG A 76 11.55 -17.31 -18.32
C ARG A 76 11.84 -18.79 -18.56
N THR A 77 12.30 -19.52 -17.53
CA THR A 77 12.59 -20.95 -17.58
C THR A 77 11.41 -21.84 -17.17
N LEU A 78 10.30 -21.24 -16.73
CA LEU A 78 9.11 -21.99 -16.33
C LEU A 78 8.36 -22.56 -17.54
N PRO A 79 7.54 -23.61 -17.36
CA PRO A 79 6.74 -24.20 -18.45
C PRO A 79 5.80 -23.20 -19.16
N ARG A 80 5.33 -22.19 -18.43
CA ARG A 80 4.69 -20.97 -18.96
C ARG A 80 5.64 -19.81 -18.67
N PRO A 81 6.46 -19.40 -19.64
CA PRO A 81 7.50 -18.41 -19.40
C PRO A 81 6.91 -17.04 -19.09
N VAL A 82 7.47 -16.38 -18.08
CA VAL A 82 7.14 -15.00 -17.72
C VAL A 82 8.43 -14.19 -17.52
N ASN A 83 8.39 -12.89 -17.74
CA ASN A 83 9.54 -12.01 -17.51
C ASN A 83 9.74 -11.64 -16.02
N TYR A 84 9.05 -12.31 -15.10
CA TYR A 84 9.21 -12.16 -13.66
C TYR A 84 10.32 -13.08 -13.12
N GLY A 85 10.93 -12.67 -12.02
CA GLY A 85 11.91 -13.49 -11.31
C GLY A 85 11.80 -13.33 -9.80
N LEU A 86 12.18 -14.39 -9.10
CA LEU A 86 12.33 -14.39 -7.64
C LEU A 86 13.81 -14.19 -7.31
N VAL A 87 14.11 -13.16 -6.53
CA VAL A 87 15.45 -12.94 -5.99
C VAL A 87 15.42 -13.01 -4.46
N ARG A 88 16.49 -13.52 -3.86
CA ARG A 88 16.77 -13.40 -2.44
C ARG A 88 17.56 -12.12 -2.21
N ILE A 89 17.11 -11.29 -1.27
CA ILE A 89 17.84 -10.10 -0.88
C ILE A 89 18.94 -10.51 0.12
N VAL A 90 20.17 -10.06 -0.16
CA VAL A 90 21.32 -10.36 0.69
C VAL A 90 21.32 -9.39 1.88
N PRO A 91 21.32 -9.90 3.12
CA PRO A 91 21.38 -9.02 4.28
C PRO A 91 22.66 -8.16 4.30
N PRO A 92 22.58 -6.86 4.62
CA PRO A 92 23.75 -6.03 4.79
C PRO A 92 24.66 -6.55 5.91
N LYS A 93 25.96 -6.21 5.85
CA LYS A 93 26.93 -6.59 6.88
C LYS A 93 26.47 -6.12 8.29
N GLY A 94 26.48 -7.05 9.24
CA GLY A 94 26.07 -6.78 10.62
C GLY A 94 24.59 -6.98 10.91
N VAL A 95 23.77 -7.30 9.91
CA VAL A 95 22.37 -7.72 10.09
C VAL A 95 22.31 -9.21 10.32
N THR A 96 21.70 -9.65 11.41
CA THR A 96 21.51 -11.07 11.73
C THR A 96 20.08 -11.48 11.36
N ILE A 97 19.95 -12.52 10.54
CA ILE A 97 18.68 -13.13 10.17
C ILE A 97 18.42 -14.34 11.05
N ASP A 98 17.22 -14.41 11.60
CA ASP A 98 16.74 -15.56 12.34
C ASP A 98 16.07 -16.55 11.35
N PRO A 99 16.62 -17.76 11.15
CA PRO A 99 16.07 -18.72 10.19
C PRO A 99 14.69 -19.27 10.59
N GLN A 100 14.30 -19.12 11.85
CA GLN A 100 12.97 -19.50 12.32
C GLN A 100 11.91 -18.41 12.05
N ARG A 101 12.33 -17.17 11.77
CA ARG A 101 11.41 -16.10 11.39
C ARG A 101 10.84 -16.37 9.99
N ARG A 102 9.53 -16.10 9.84
CA ARG A 102 8.86 -16.23 8.53
C ARG A 102 9.53 -15.36 7.47
N PRO A 103 9.73 -15.83 6.24
CA PRO A 103 10.26 -14.98 5.18
C PRO A 103 9.25 -13.90 4.75
N PHE A 104 9.79 -12.75 4.31
CA PHE A 104 9.04 -11.67 3.67
C PHE A 104 9.27 -11.75 2.16
N VAL A 105 8.20 -11.63 1.38
CA VAL A 105 8.24 -11.59 -0.09
C VAL A 105 7.58 -10.31 -0.53
N ILE A 106 8.35 -9.39 -1.12
CA ILE A 106 7.86 -8.12 -1.64
C ILE A 106 7.60 -8.29 -3.13
N VAL A 107 6.37 -7.98 -3.57
CA VAL A 107 5.95 -8.03 -4.97
C VAL A 107 5.89 -6.62 -5.53
N ASP A 108 6.69 -6.36 -6.54
CA ASP A 108 6.79 -5.05 -7.18
C ASP A 108 5.55 -4.73 -8.03
N PRO A 109 5.05 -3.49 -8.01
CA PRO A 109 3.92 -3.09 -8.84
C PRO A 109 4.32 -2.94 -10.31
N ARG A 110 3.63 -3.59 -11.23
CA ARG A 110 3.78 -3.37 -12.67
C ARG A 110 2.95 -2.17 -13.12
N ALA A 111 3.45 -0.98 -12.80
CA ALA A 111 2.75 0.29 -13.00
C ALA A 111 3.37 1.19 -14.07
N GLY A 112 4.18 0.62 -14.97
CA GLY A 112 4.83 1.32 -16.08
C GLY A 112 6.30 1.62 -15.90
N HIS A 113 6.82 1.51 -14.67
CA HIS A 113 8.26 1.62 -14.37
C HIS A 113 8.83 0.30 -13.85
N GLY A 114 10.17 0.21 -13.89
CA GLY A 114 10.91 -0.98 -13.51
C GLY A 114 10.95 -1.25 -12.01
N PRO A 115 11.46 -2.42 -11.59
CA PRO A 115 11.33 -2.90 -10.23
C PRO A 115 12.26 -2.21 -9.23
N GLY A 116 11.81 -2.21 -7.96
CA GLY A 116 12.61 -1.77 -6.81
C GLY A 116 11.84 -1.08 -5.70
N ILE A 117 10.53 -0.90 -5.84
CA ILE A 117 9.68 -0.36 -4.77
C ILE A 117 9.67 -1.34 -3.59
N GLY A 118 9.74 -0.81 -2.37
CA GLY A 118 9.88 -1.61 -1.14
C GLY A 118 11.33 -1.88 -0.74
N GLY A 119 12.30 -1.72 -1.67
CA GLY A 119 13.73 -1.85 -1.45
C GLY A 119 14.58 -0.68 -1.98
N PHE A 120 13.96 0.43 -2.31
CA PHE A 120 14.59 1.61 -2.91
C PHE A 120 15.61 2.33 -2.02
N LYS A 121 15.50 2.18 -0.71
CA LYS A 121 16.39 2.77 0.31
C LYS A 121 16.67 1.77 1.43
N ALA A 122 17.65 2.08 2.27
CA ALA A 122 17.90 1.33 3.50
C ALA A 122 16.69 1.36 4.45
N GLU A 123 16.05 2.54 4.62
CA GLU A 123 14.78 2.65 5.33
C GLU A 123 13.63 2.35 4.36
N SER A 124 13.26 1.10 4.25
CA SER A 124 12.26 0.53 3.36
C SER A 124 11.62 -0.71 3.98
N GLU A 125 10.65 -1.30 3.30
CA GLU A 125 10.01 -2.57 3.71
C GLU A 125 11.05 -3.69 3.90
N VAL A 126 12.00 -3.84 2.97
CA VAL A 126 13.12 -4.77 3.10
C VAL A 126 13.95 -4.44 4.34
N GLY A 127 14.29 -3.16 4.54
CA GLY A 127 15.13 -2.73 5.66
C GLY A 127 14.52 -3.00 7.03
N VAL A 128 13.22 -2.76 7.19
CA VAL A 128 12.53 -3.01 8.47
C VAL A 128 12.31 -4.50 8.71
N ALA A 129 12.03 -5.29 7.66
CA ALA A 129 11.95 -6.73 7.78
C ALA A 129 13.30 -7.35 8.21
N PHE A 130 14.40 -6.88 7.65
CA PHE A 130 15.74 -7.27 8.10
C PHE A 130 16.03 -6.87 9.55
N LYS A 131 15.65 -5.67 9.96
CA LYS A 131 15.77 -5.22 11.35
C LYS A 131 15.02 -6.14 12.32
N ALA A 132 13.85 -6.62 11.90
CA ALA A 132 13.04 -7.56 12.65
C ALA A 132 13.58 -9.02 12.56
N GLY A 133 14.66 -9.27 11.80
CA GLY A 133 15.32 -10.57 11.68
C GLY A 133 14.70 -11.50 10.63
N HIS A 134 13.84 -11.01 9.75
CA HIS A 134 13.18 -11.82 8.72
C HIS A 134 14.06 -12.02 7.47
N PRO A 135 14.13 -13.22 6.88
CA PRO A 135 14.64 -13.40 5.53
C PRO A 135 13.78 -12.65 4.51
N CYS A 136 14.39 -12.00 3.50
CA CYS A 136 13.67 -11.20 2.52
C CYS A 136 13.88 -11.70 1.09
N TYR A 137 12.81 -11.70 0.34
CA TYR A 137 12.75 -12.01 -1.09
C TYR A 137 12.04 -10.87 -1.82
N PHE A 138 12.34 -10.75 -3.10
CA PHE A 138 11.72 -9.77 -3.96
C PHE A 138 11.29 -10.41 -5.28
N VAL A 139 10.08 -10.13 -5.71
CA VAL A 139 9.54 -10.52 -7.02
C VAL A 139 9.57 -9.28 -7.90
N GLY A 140 10.47 -9.29 -8.87
CA GLY A 140 10.62 -8.23 -9.86
C GLY A 140 10.43 -8.76 -11.28
N PHE A 141 10.60 -7.90 -12.29
CA PHE A 141 10.38 -8.24 -13.68
C PHE A 141 11.36 -7.51 -14.60
N LEU A 142 11.58 -8.07 -15.79
CA LEU A 142 12.38 -7.46 -16.84
C LEU A 142 11.55 -6.47 -17.67
N PRO A 143 12.18 -5.50 -18.37
CA PRO A 143 11.47 -4.48 -19.15
C PRO A 143 10.55 -5.04 -20.24
N GLU A 144 10.94 -6.15 -20.86
CA GLU A 144 10.18 -6.76 -21.96
C GLU A 144 9.40 -7.97 -21.49
N PRO A 145 8.08 -8.04 -21.75
CA PRO A 145 7.25 -9.20 -21.43
C PRO A 145 7.62 -10.39 -22.33
N MET A 146 7.39 -11.61 -21.85
CA MET A 146 7.48 -12.81 -22.68
C MET A 146 6.32 -12.82 -23.70
N PRO A 147 6.56 -13.26 -24.94
CA PRO A 147 5.51 -13.34 -25.94
C PRO A 147 4.33 -14.21 -25.48
N GLY A 148 3.12 -13.63 -25.50
CA GLY A 148 1.89 -14.31 -25.09
C GLY A 148 1.69 -14.49 -23.58
N GLN A 149 2.55 -13.93 -22.75
CA GLN A 149 2.41 -13.89 -21.30
C GLN A 149 1.11 -13.15 -20.89
N THR A 150 0.40 -13.70 -19.94
CA THR A 150 -0.84 -13.15 -19.38
C THR A 150 -0.72 -12.89 -17.88
N ILE A 151 -1.66 -12.15 -17.31
CA ILE A 151 -1.74 -11.95 -15.84
C ILE A 151 -1.90 -13.30 -15.11
N GLU A 152 -2.61 -14.25 -15.71
CA GLU A 152 -2.77 -15.58 -15.13
C GLU A 152 -1.45 -16.37 -15.11
N ASP A 153 -0.63 -16.26 -16.16
CA ASP A 153 0.69 -16.90 -16.21
C ASP A 153 1.63 -16.32 -15.15
N ILE A 154 1.55 -14.99 -14.93
CA ILE A 154 2.31 -14.34 -13.85
C ILE A 154 1.86 -14.86 -12.48
N ALA A 155 0.56 -14.93 -12.21
CA ALA A 155 0.04 -15.46 -10.95
C ALA A 155 0.48 -16.91 -10.71
N ARG A 156 0.48 -17.75 -11.75
CA ARG A 156 0.99 -19.12 -11.68
C ARG A 156 2.50 -19.18 -11.39
N ALA A 157 3.28 -18.29 -11.99
CA ALA A 157 4.71 -18.19 -11.72
C ALA A 157 4.98 -17.72 -10.28
N GLU A 158 4.26 -16.73 -9.78
CA GLU A 158 4.36 -16.26 -8.40
C GLU A 158 3.98 -17.35 -7.39
N ALA A 159 3.01 -18.23 -7.71
CA ALA A 159 2.73 -19.41 -6.90
C ALA A 159 3.96 -20.33 -6.78
N VAL A 160 4.65 -20.60 -7.89
CA VAL A 160 5.91 -21.38 -7.89
C VAL A 160 7.01 -20.68 -7.08
N PHE A 161 7.08 -19.35 -7.14
CA PHE A 161 8.03 -18.57 -6.34
C PHE A 161 7.77 -18.72 -4.84
N LEU A 162 6.51 -18.64 -4.42
CA LEU A 162 6.12 -18.81 -3.01
C LEU A 162 6.37 -20.26 -2.55
N GLU A 163 6.05 -21.27 -3.36
CA GLU A 163 6.37 -22.67 -3.07
C GLU A 163 7.88 -22.86 -2.84
N LYS A 164 8.71 -22.20 -3.66
CA LYS A 164 10.17 -22.24 -3.50
C LYS A 164 10.63 -21.56 -2.22
N VAL A 165 10.07 -20.40 -1.87
CA VAL A 165 10.40 -19.72 -0.61
C VAL A 165 10.03 -20.59 0.58
N ILE A 166 8.84 -21.21 0.57
CA ILE A 166 8.42 -22.15 1.62
C ILE A 166 9.39 -23.31 1.75
N ALA A 167 9.81 -23.89 0.62
CA ALA A 167 10.76 -25.02 0.62
C ALA A 167 12.17 -24.62 1.11
N LEU A 168 12.57 -23.37 0.98
CA LEU A 168 13.84 -22.85 1.49
C LEU A 168 13.81 -22.55 3.00
N HIS A 169 12.62 -22.47 3.61
CA HIS A 169 12.41 -22.13 5.03
C HIS A 169 11.48 -23.15 5.72
N PRO A 170 11.88 -24.45 5.77
CA PRO A 170 11.02 -25.50 6.34
C PRO A 170 10.77 -25.32 7.85
N ASP A 171 11.70 -24.66 8.55
CA ASP A 171 11.65 -24.47 10.00
C ASP A 171 11.05 -23.12 10.41
N ALA A 172 10.56 -22.33 9.44
CA ALA A 172 10.00 -21.01 9.73
C ALA A 172 8.67 -21.09 10.50
N ASP A 173 8.48 -20.18 11.43
CA ASP A 173 7.25 -20.02 12.23
C ASP A 173 6.10 -19.47 11.36
N GLY A 174 5.67 -20.24 10.36
CA GLY A 174 4.54 -19.92 9.50
C GLY A 174 4.92 -19.64 8.04
N LYS A 175 3.91 -19.46 7.20
CA LYS A 175 4.03 -19.18 5.76
C LYS A 175 4.59 -17.78 5.53
N PRO A 176 5.15 -17.50 4.32
CA PRO A 176 5.69 -16.20 3.98
C PRO A 176 4.69 -15.06 4.19
N CYS A 177 5.15 -13.94 4.76
CA CYS A 177 4.46 -12.67 4.68
C CYS A 177 4.67 -12.10 3.28
N VAL A 178 3.57 -11.80 2.56
CA VAL A 178 3.66 -11.29 1.19
C VAL A 178 3.19 -9.83 1.17
N ILE A 179 4.05 -8.94 0.67
CA ILE A 179 3.74 -7.51 0.54
C ILE A 179 3.46 -7.21 -0.94
N GLY A 180 2.28 -6.69 -1.23
CA GLY A 180 1.89 -6.21 -2.55
C GLY A 180 1.75 -4.69 -2.55
N ASN A 181 2.65 -3.99 -3.24
CA ASN A 181 2.64 -2.54 -3.35
C ASN A 181 1.84 -2.08 -4.56
N CYS A 182 1.00 -1.03 -4.41
CA CYS A 182 0.22 -0.45 -5.50
C CYS A 182 -0.50 -1.54 -6.32
N GLN A 183 -0.22 -1.66 -7.61
CA GLN A 183 -0.79 -2.71 -8.46
C GLN A 183 -0.33 -4.14 -8.09
N GLY A 184 0.78 -4.31 -7.39
CA GLY A 184 1.17 -5.60 -6.84
C GLY A 184 0.17 -6.14 -5.81
N GLY A 185 -0.54 -5.26 -5.10
CA GLY A 185 -1.50 -5.68 -4.08
C GLY A 185 -2.72 -6.40 -4.64
N TRP A 186 -3.33 -5.92 -5.74
CA TRP A 186 -4.45 -6.67 -6.35
C TRP A 186 -3.98 -8.02 -6.92
N ALA A 187 -2.76 -8.08 -7.48
CA ALA A 187 -2.19 -9.31 -8.01
C ALA A 187 -1.96 -10.34 -6.88
N VAL A 188 -1.37 -9.92 -5.77
CA VAL A 188 -1.19 -10.75 -4.56
C VAL A 188 -2.53 -11.23 -4.01
N MET A 189 -3.54 -10.36 -3.91
CA MET A 189 -4.88 -10.74 -3.44
C MET A 189 -5.57 -11.74 -4.38
N MET A 190 -5.41 -11.57 -5.68
CA MET A 190 -5.92 -12.51 -6.68
C MET A 190 -5.27 -13.88 -6.54
N LEU A 191 -3.94 -13.94 -6.41
CA LEU A 191 -3.22 -15.19 -6.19
C LEU A 191 -3.60 -15.83 -4.85
N ALA A 192 -3.71 -15.06 -3.77
CA ALA A 192 -4.11 -15.56 -2.47
C ALA A 192 -5.53 -16.13 -2.43
N ALA A 193 -6.43 -15.61 -3.27
CA ALA A 193 -7.78 -16.16 -3.43
C ALA A 193 -7.81 -17.51 -4.17
N ILE A 194 -6.81 -17.76 -5.04
CA ILE A 194 -6.68 -19.00 -5.83
C ILE A 194 -5.85 -20.05 -5.08
N ARG A 195 -4.80 -19.65 -4.37
CA ARG A 195 -3.81 -20.49 -3.69
C ARG A 195 -3.60 -20.04 -2.23
N PRO A 196 -4.68 -20.02 -1.39
CA PRO A 196 -4.63 -19.50 -0.03
C PRO A 196 -3.63 -20.23 0.88
N GLU A 197 -3.29 -21.48 0.57
CA GLU A 197 -2.36 -22.29 1.35
C GLU A 197 -0.89 -21.85 1.27
N LEU A 198 -0.54 -20.97 0.32
CA LEU A 198 0.82 -20.48 0.14
C LEU A 198 1.16 -19.26 1.02
N PHE A 199 0.14 -18.61 1.60
CA PHE A 199 0.29 -17.33 2.25
C PHE A 199 0.29 -17.41 3.77
N GLY A 200 1.19 -16.66 4.39
CA GLY A 200 1.07 -16.10 5.72
C GLY A 200 0.33 -14.75 5.65
N PRO A 201 0.56 -13.81 6.58
CA PRO A 201 -0.04 -12.49 6.49
C PRO A 201 0.24 -11.80 5.16
N ILE A 202 -0.74 -11.09 4.64
CA ILE A 202 -0.66 -10.33 3.40
C ILE A 202 -0.71 -8.85 3.77
N ILE A 203 0.24 -8.05 3.27
CA ILE A 203 0.23 -6.60 3.42
C ILE A 203 0.01 -5.99 2.05
N ILE A 204 -1.06 -5.24 1.88
CA ILE A 204 -1.33 -4.48 0.66
C ILE A 204 -1.24 -2.99 0.96
N ALA A 205 -0.31 -2.32 0.30
CA ALA A 205 -0.01 -0.93 0.54
C ALA A 205 -0.35 -0.08 -0.70
N GLY A 206 -1.18 0.97 -0.53
CA GLY A 206 -1.60 1.84 -1.61
C GLY A 206 -2.22 1.11 -2.80
N SER A 207 -2.98 0.04 -2.58
CA SER A 207 -3.46 -0.88 -3.63
C SER A 207 -4.93 -0.66 -3.97
N PRO A 208 -5.28 -0.43 -5.25
CA PRO A 208 -6.67 -0.28 -5.67
C PRO A 208 -7.34 -1.66 -5.81
N LEU A 209 -8.26 -1.98 -4.92
CA LEU A 209 -9.05 -3.21 -4.98
C LEU A 209 -10.50 -2.98 -5.43
N SER A 210 -11.06 -1.80 -5.14
CA SER A 210 -12.40 -1.39 -5.57
C SER A 210 -12.30 -0.06 -6.32
N TYR A 211 -12.03 -0.11 -7.62
CA TYR A 211 -11.68 1.07 -8.39
C TYR A 211 -12.84 2.07 -8.58
N TRP A 212 -14.09 1.60 -8.55
CA TRP A 212 -15.26 2.49 -8.63
C TRP A 212 -15.47 3.31 -7.35
N ALA A 213 -14.99 2.84 -6.21
CA ALA A 213 -15.19 3.49 -4.92
C ALA A 213 -14.50 4.86 -4.87
N GLY A 214 -15.16 5.82 -4.23
CA GLY A 214 -14.63 7.17 -4.10
C GLY A 214 -15.69 8.16 -3.63
N VAL A 215 -15.27 9.40 -3.42
CA VAL A 215 -16.11 10.51 -2.99
C VAL A 215 -16.12 11.58 -4.07
N HIS A 216 -17.29 12.18 -4.34
CA HIS A 216 -17.42 13.28 -5.28
C HIS A 216 -16.51 14.45 -4.90
N GLY A 217 -15.87 15.05 -5.89
CA GLY A 217 -14.94 16.16 -5.73
C GLY A 217 -13.56 15.80 -5.15
N LYS A 218 -13.25 14.47 -4.93
CA LYS A 218 -11.99 14.06 -4.30
C LYS A 218 -11.22 12.96 -5.03
N ASN A 219 -11.88 12.15 -5.84
CA ASN A 219 -11.27 10.95 -6.44
C ASN A 219 -11.50 10.92 -7.96
N PRO A 220 -10.96 11.88 -8.72
CA PRO A 220 -11.28 12.08 -10.14
C PRO A 220 -10.73 10.97 -11.04
N MET A 221 -9.64 10.29 -10.66
CA MET A 221 -8.99 9.27 -11.47
C MET A 221 -9.94 8.12 -11.85
N ARG A 222 -10.89 7.79 -10.98
CA ARG A 222 -11.88 6.74 -11.22
C ARG A 222 -12.79 6.98 -12.44
N TYR A 223 -12.91 8.23 -12.89
CA TYR A 223 -13.72 8.60 -14.05
C TYR A 223 -13.00 8.47 -15.40
N SER A 224 -11.65 8.40 -15.37
CA SER A 224 -10.81 8.47 -16.58
C SER A 224 -11.17 7.42 -17.62
N GLY A 225 -11.36 6.17 -17.23
CA GLY A 225 -11.74 5.09 -18.16
C GLY A 225 -13.05 5.36 -18.87
N GLY A 226 -14.07 5.87 -18.15
CA GLY A 226 -15.34 6.26 -18.76
C GLY A 226 -15.22 7.46 -19.70
N LEU A 227 -14.48 8.50 -19.29
CA LEU A 227 -14.26 9.70 -20.11
C LEU A 227 -13.55 9.40 -21.43
N LEU A 228 -12.68 8.41 -21.45
CA LEU A 228 -12.00 7.93 -22.65
C LEU A 228 -12.86 6.97 -23.48
N GLY A 229 -14.10 6.69 -23.07
CA GLY A 229 -15.01 5.78 -23.75
C GLY A 229 -14.64 4.30 -23.57
N GLY A 230 -13.89 3.98 -22.52
CA GLY A 230 -13.53 2.62 -22.15
C GLY A 230 -12.13 2.19 -22.61
N SER A 231 -11.90 0.88 -22.63
CA SER A 231 -10.59 0.26 -22.84
C SER A 231 -10.15 0.11 -24.31
N TRP A 232 -10.95 0.55 -25.26
CA TRP A 232 -10.57 0.48 -26.69
C TRP A 232 -9.30 1.26 -27.02
N LEU A 233 -9.04 2.38 -26.30
CA LEU A 233 -7.79 3.13 -26.44
C LEU A 233 -6.57 2.35 -25.95
N THR A 234 -6.74 1.54 -24.92
CA THR A 234 -5.68 0.63 -24.44
C THR A 234 -5.33 -0.39 -25.53
N ALA A 235 -6.36 -0.97 -26.18
CA ALA A 235 -6.16 -1.88 -27.30
C ALA A 235 -5.48 -1.17 -28.50
N LEU A 236 -5.92 0.04 -28.85
CA LEU A 236 -5.30 0.84 -29.91
C LEU A 236 -3.83 1.14 -29.60
N THR A 237 -3.52 1.59 -28.38
CA THR A 237 -2.16 1.90 -27.96
C THR A 237 -1.25 0.67 -28.04
N SER A 238 -1.76 -0.49 -27.62
CA SER A 238 -1.04 -1.77 -27.73
C SER A 238 -0.82 -2.18 -29.18
N ASP A 239 -1.81 -2.01 -30.06
CA ASP A 239 -1.68 -2.32 -31.49
C ASP A 239 -0.69 -1.38 -32.21
N LEU A 240 -0.67 -0.09 -31.84
CA LEU A 240 0.33 0.88 -32.31
C LEU A 240 1.74 0.53 -31.78
N GLY A 241 1.85 -0.12 -30.65
CA GLY A 241 3.10 -0.66 -30.11
C GLY A 241 3.47 -2.06 -30.62
N GLY A 242 2.82 -2.55 -31.69
CA GLY A 242 3.10 -3.88 -32.26
C GLY A 242 2.72 -5.05 -31.35
N GLY A 243 1.67 -4.91 -30.56
CA GLY A 243 1.19 -5.90 -29.57
C GLY A 243 1.73 -5.67 -28.16
N LYS A 244 2.51 -4.59 -27.95
CA LYS A 244 3.03 -4.21 -26.64
C LYS A 244 2.48 -2.84 -26.24
N PHE A 245 2.12 -2.72 -24.98
CA PHE A 245 1.75 -1.46 -24.36
C PHE A 245 2.97 -0.85 -23.68
N ASP A 246 3.32 0.36 -24.08
CA ASP A 246 4.42 1.11 -23.45
C ASP A 246 3.98 1.64 -22.07
N GLY A 247 4.64 1.17 -21.01
CA GLY A 247 4.34 1.59 -19.64
C GLY A 247 4.56 3.08 -19.38
N ALA A 248 5.31 3.78 -20.21
CA ALA A 248 5.44 5.23 -20.12
C ALA A 248 4.09 5.96 -20.21
N TRP A 249 3.06 5.37 -20.83
CA TRP A 249 1.71 5.92 -20.86
C TRP A 249 1.02 5.86 -19.48
N LEU A 250 1.30 4.82 -18.68
CA LEU A 250 0.80 4.76 -17.29
C LEU A 250 1.48 5.84 -16.43
N VAL A 251 2.80 5.99 -16.58
CA VAL A 251 3.56 7.02 -15.88
C VAL A 251 3.08 8.42 -16.27
N GLN A 252 2.82 8.65 -17.57
CA GLN A 252 2.24 9.92 -18.06
C GLN A 252 0.88 10.22 -17.41
N ASN A 253 0.07 9.20 -17.20
CA ASN A 253 -1.22 9.38 -16.53
C ASN A 253 -1.06 9.83 -15.06
N PHE A 254 -0.06 9.30 -14.35
CA PHE A 254 0.28 9.77 -13.00
C PHE A 254 0.84 11.19 -12.99
N GLU A 255 1.70 11.53 -13.94
CA GLU A 255 2.22 12.89 -14.10
C GLU A 255 1.10 13.92 -14.35
N ASN A 256 0.10 13.58 -15.14
CA ASN A 256 -1.02 14.46 -15.48
C ASN A 256 -1.92 14.80 -14.29
N GLN A 257 -1.92 13.99 -13.23
CA GLN A 257 -2.75 14.22 -12.03
C GLN A 257 -2.21 15.33 -11.13
N ASN A 258 -0.93 15.69 -11.26
CA ASN A 258 -0.34 16.74 -10.46
C ASN A 258 0.48 17.70 -11.34
N PRO A 259 -0.20 18.52 -12.15
CA PRO A 259 0.47 19.43 -13.09
C PRO A 259 1.38 20.45 -12.38
N ALA A 260 1.06 20.86 -11.17
CA ALA A 260 1.91 21.74 -10.39
C ALA A 260 3.26 21.09 -10.06
N ASN A 261 3.26 19.79 -9.71
CA ASN A 261 4.50 19.04 -9.49
C ASN A 261 5.24 18.76 -10.80
N THR A 262 4.55 18.23 -11.79
CA THR A 262 5.13 17.76 -13.05
C THR A 262 5.73 18.89 -13.88
N LEU A 263 5.01 19.99 -14.03
CA LEU A 263 5.40 21.10 -14.89
C LEU A 263 6.26 22.15 -14.18
N TRP A 264 6.23 22.20 -12.84
CA TRP A 264 6.92 23.27 -12.11
C TRP A 264 7.67 22.79 -10.85
N THR A 265 6.99 22.33 -9.81
CA THR A 265 7.58 22.20 -8.47
C THR A 265 8.79 21.26 -8.46
N LYS A 266 8.70 20.11 -9.14
CA LYS A 266 9.79 19.14 -9.25
C LYS A 266 11.05 19.78 -9.86
N GLN A 267 10.90 20.48 -10.96
CA GLN A 267 11.99 21.15 -11.67
C GLN A 267 12.50 22.38 -10.92
N TYR A 268 11.59 23.19 -10.41
CA TYR A 268 11.93 24.36 -9.61
C TYR A 268 12.71 24.01 -8.33
N ASN A 269 12.36 22.90 -7.68
CA ASN A 269 13.08 22.42 -6.49
C ASN A 269 14.54 22.06 -6.83
N VAL A 270 14.79 21.45 -7.99
CA VAL A 270 16.16 21.21 -8.50
C VAL A 270 16.87 22.54 -8.76
N TYR A 271 16.20 23.47 -9.44
CA TYR A 271 16.78 24.78 -9.77
C TYR A 271 17.08 25.62 -8.51
N SER A 272 16.14 25.72 -7.59
CA SER A 272 16.27 26.57 -6.40
C SER A 272 17.26 26.01 -5.37
N LYS A 273 17.43 24.69 -5.32
CA LYS A 273 18.35 23.98 -4.42
C LYS A 273 19.44 23.24 -5.16
N ILE A 274 19.96 23.84 -6.23
CA ILE A 274 20.85 23.16 -7.19
C ILE A 274 22.12 22.60 -6.56
N ASP A 275 22.57 23.21 -5.47
CA ASP A 275 23.80 22.84 -4.79
C ASP A 275 23.63 21.56 -3.91
N THR A 276 22.41 21.11 -3.64
CA THR A 276 22.13 19.98 -2.74
C THR A 276 21.12 18.95 -3.28
N GLU A 277 20.21 19.35 -4.18
CA GLU A 277 19.06 18.54 -4.56
C GLU A 277 19.32 17.50 -5.66
N ALA A 278 20.37 17.71 -6.48
CA ALA A 278 20.64 16.87 -7.63
C ALA A 278 20.74 15.36 -7.32
N PRO A 279 21.43 14.89 -6.26
CA PRO A 279 21.55 13.46 -5.98
C PRO A 279 20.19 12.81 -5.67
N ARG A 280 19.33 13.49 -4.89
CA ARG A 280 17.98 13.00 -4.54
C ARG A 280 17.11 12.94 -5.79
N TYR A 281 17.15 13.99 -6.61
CA TYR A 281 16.39 14.06 -7.86
C TYR A 281 16.80 12.96 -8.84
N LEU A 282 18.09 12.81 -9.12
CA LEU A 282 18.60 11.79 -10.03
C LEU A 282 18.31 10.37 -9.52
N GLY A 283 18.45 10.13 -8.22
CA GLY A 283 18.08 8.85 -7.61
C GLY A 283 16.62 8.49 -7.82
N PHE A 284 15.70 9.45 -7.68
CA PHE A 284 14.28 9.24 -7.96
C PHE A 284 13.98 9.07 -9.46
N GLU A 285 14.58 9.90 -10.31
CA GLU A 285 14.37 9.86 -11.78
C GLU A 285 14.88 8.55 -12.40
N ARG A 286 15.86 7.87 -11.79
CA ARG A 286 16.29 6.53 -12.22
C ARG A 286 15.14 5.52 -12.14
N TYR A 287 14.37 5.55 -11.06
CA TYR A 287 13.17 4.74 -10.92
C TYR A 287 12.07 5.22 -11.87
N TRP A 288 11.76 6.54 -11.84
CA TRP A 288 10.63 7.12 -12.54
C TRP A 288 10.74 7.03 -14.06
N GLY A 289 11.96 7.12 -14.60
CA GLY A 289 12.26 7.00 -16.02
C GLY A 289 12.48 5.56 -16.51
N GLY A 290 12.61 4.58 -15.62
CA GLY A 290 12.85 3.18 -15.96
C GLY A 290 11.61 2.48 -16.53
N HIS A 291 11.10 2.93 -17.69
CA HIS A 291 9.85 2.43 -18.24
C HIS A 291 9.95 0.98 -18.71
N VAL A 292 8.86 0.22 -18.53
CA VAL A 292 8.72 -1.20 -18.91
C VAL A 292 7.50 -1.41 -19.79
N ASN A 293 7.54 -2.45 -20.62
CA ASN A 293 6.44 -2.81 -21.51
C ASN A 293 5.55 -3.90 -20.88
N LEU A 294 4.28 -3.93 -21.27
CA LEU A 294 3.32 -4.99 -21.00
C LEU A 294 2.84 -5.59 -22.34
N ASN A 295 2.43 -6.84 -22.34
CA ASN A 295 1.67 -7.38 -23.48
C ASN A 295 0.29 -6.71 -23.57
N ALA A 296 -0.27 -6.69 -24.76
CA ALA A 296 -1.61 -6.18 -25.01
C ALA A 296 -2.66 -6.89 -24.13
N GLU A 297 -2.52 -8.19 -23.93
CA GLU A 297 -3.40 -9.02 -23.11
C GLU A 297 -3.32 -8.66 -21.64
N GLU A 298 -2.12 -8.38 -21.12
CA GLU A 298 -1.91 -8.03 -19.72
C GLU A 298 -2.60 -6.70 -19.37
N ILE A 299 -2.29 -5.65 -20.13
CA ILE A 299 -2.86 -4.33 -19.85
C ILE A 299 -4.37 -4.31 -20.13
N GLN A 300 -4.84 -5.04 -21.13
CA GLN A 300 -6.26 -5.13 -21.43
C GLN A 300 -7.01 -5.79 -20.26
N PHE A 301 -6.48 -6.89 -19.69
CA PHE A 301 -7.04 -7.53 -18.50
C PHE A 301 -7.11 -6.55 -17.33
N ILE A 302 -6.01 -5.83 -17.05
CA ILE A 302 -5.95 -4.87 -15.93
C ILE A 302 -7.02 -3.79 -16.09
N VAL A 303 -7.18 -3.25 -17.30
CA VAL A 303 -8.14 -2.17 -17.54
C VAL A 303 -9.58 -2.70 -17.54
N ASP A 304 -9.85 -3.82 -18.22
CA ASP A 304 -11.20 -4.37 -18.33
C ASP A 304 -11.71 -4.93 -17.01
N GLU A 305 -10.90 -5.73 -16.30
CA GLU A 305 -11.35 -6.46 -15.12
C GLU A 305 -11.27 -5.61 -13.84
N LEU A 306 -10.27 -4.73 -13.73
CA LEU A 306 -10.02 -3.98 -12.51
C LEU A 306 -10.51 -2.54 -12.63
N PHE A 307 -9.98 -1.74 -13.56
CA PHE A 307 -10.20 -0.29 -13.54
C PHE A 307 -11.59 0.09 -14.06
N ILE A 308 -12.07 -0.56 -15.11
CA ILE A 308 -13.39 -0.27 -15.71
C ILE A 308 -14.44 -1.23 -15.18
N GLY A 309 -14.14 -2.53 -15.10
CA GLY A 309 -15.11 -3.56 -14.71
C GLY A 309 -15.32 -3.69 -13.21
N ASN A 310 -14.31 -3.37 -12.39
CA ASN A 310 -14.30 -3.59 -10.93
C ASN A 310 -14.67 -5.04 -10.53
N ASN A 311 -14.28 -6.01 -11.38
CA ASN A 311 -14.72 -7.40 -11.28
C ASN A 311 -14.03 -8.18 -10.16
N LEU A 312 -12.82 -7.77 -9.72
CA LEU A 312 -12.11 -8.42 -8.61
C LEU A 312 -12.89 -8.27 -7.29
N ALA A 313 -13.24 -7.04 -6.93
CA ALA A 313 -14.03 -6.76 -5.74
C ALA A 313 -15.44 -7.37 -5.80
N ALA A 314 -15.98 -7.55 -7.01
CA ALA A 314 -17.28 -8.17 -7.22
C ALA A 314 -17.24 -9.72 -7.29
N GLY A 315 -16.05 -10.36 -7.20
CA GLY A 315 -15.90 -11.82 -7.31
C GLY A 315 -16.32 -12.39 -8.65
N ARG A 316 -16.13 -11.64 -9.75
CA ARG A 316 -16.57 -12.03 -11.10
C ARG A 316 -15.46 -12.56 -11.99
N ILE A 317 -14.19 -12.38 -11.59
CA ILE A 317 -13.05 -12.89 -12.34
C ILE A 317 -13.01 -14.41 -12.27
N LYS A 318 -12.73 -15.04 -13.41
CA LYS A 318 -12.45 -16.47 -13.50
C LYS A 318 -11.16 -16.68 -14.26
N THR A 319 -10.39 -17.65 -13.81
CA THR A 319 -9.20 -18.12 -14.53
C THR A 319 -9.61 -18.88 -15.80
N SER A 320 -8.65 -19.12 -16.69
CA SER A 320 -8.87 -19.83 -17.96
C SER A 320 -9.36 -21.27 -17.76
N ASP A 321 -9.07 -21.89 -16.63
CA ASP A 321 -9.55 -23.21 -16.20
C ASP A 321 -10.86 -23.16 -15.40
N GLY A 322 -11.48 -21.97 -15.30
CA GLY A 322 -12.82 -21.78 -14.72
C GLY A 322 -12.84 -21.59 -13.21
N VAL A 323 -11.69 -21.48 -12.52
CA VAL A 323 -11.64 -21.21 -11.10
C VAL A 323 -12.08 -19.76 -10.84
N ALA A 324 -13.04 -19.58 -9.93
CA ALA A 324 -13.50 -18.25 -9.53
C ALA A 324 -12.47 -17.61 -8.58
N VAL A 325 -12.11 -16.36 -8.88
CA VAL A 325 -11.27 -15.53 -8.01
C VAL A 325 -12.18 -14.82 -7.02
N ASP A 326 -12.29 -15.38 -5.81
CA ASP A 326 -13.13 -14.84 -4.75
C ASP A 326 -12.26 -14.49 -3.54
N LEU A 327 -12.13 -13.20 -3.24
CA LEU A 327 -11.30 -12.72 -2.13
C LEU A 327 -11.76 -13.27 -0.77
N ARG A 328 -12.99 -13.80 -0.67
CA ARG A 328 -13.48 -14.48 0.55
C ARG A 328 -12.81 -15.82 0.82
N ASN A 329 -12.10 -16.38 -0.17
CA ASN A 329 -11.31 -17.62 0.00
C ASN A 329 -9.95 -17.39 0.67
N ILE A 330 -9.55 -16.14 0.90
CA ILE A 330 -8.28 -15.83 1.58
C ILE A 330 -8.44 -16.12 3.07
N HIS A 331 -7.62 -17.02 3.60
CA HIS A 331 -7.65 -17.42 5.02
C HIS A 331 -6.54 -16.78 5.85
N SER A 332 -5.59 -16.14 5.20
CA SER A 332 -4.50 -15.39 5.82
C SER A 332 -4.99 -14.02 6.28
N PRO A 333 -4.41 -13.43 7.34
CA PRO A 333 -4.68 -12.05 7.70
C PRO A 333 -4.29 -11.10 6.57
N ILE A 334 -5.12 -10.10 6.32
CA ILE A 334 -4.92 -9.08 5.31
C ILE A 334 -4.72 -7.74 6.01
N VAL A 335 -3.56 -7.13 5.82
CA VAL A 335 -3.26 -5.77 6.28
C VAL A 335 -3.41 -4.81 5.11
N VAL A 336 -4.28 -3.80 5.23
CA VAL A 336 -4.50 -2.78 4.22
C VAL A 336 -3.91 -1.46 4.71
N PHE A 337 -2.83 -1.02 4.09
CA PHE A 337 -2.24 0.28 4.36
C PHE A 337 -2.60 1.28 3.25
N CYS A 338 -3.29 2.35 3.60
CA CYS A 338 -3.71 3.41 2.67
C CYS A 338 -3.54 4.80 3.30
N SER A 339 -3.76 5.86 2.52
CA SER A 339 -3.57 7.23 2.98
C SER A 339 -4.64 8.19 2.44
N ARG A 340 -5.06 9.14 3.27
CA ARG A 340 -5.94 10.25 2.84
C ARG A 340 -5.24 11.21 1.88
N GLY A 341 -3.90 11.28 1.91
CA GLY A 341 -3.09 12.08 1.00
C GLY A 341 -2.80 11.39 -0.34
N ASP A 342 -3.25 10.15 -0.51
CA ASP A 342 -3.07 9.39 -1.75
C ASP A 342 -4.17 9.75 -2.76
N ASN A 343 -3.78 10.40 -3.85
CA ASN A 343 -4.67 10.79 -4.94
C ASN A 343 -4.80 9.72 -6.03
N ILE A 344 -3.97 8.68 -5.99
CA ILE A 344 -3.97 7.56 -6.95
C ILE A 344 -4.85 6.43 -6.42
N THR A 345 -4.60 6.00 -5.17
CA THR A 345 -5.38 4.95 -4.50
C THR A 345 -5.88 5.47 -3.15
N PRO A 346 -6.96 6.26 -3.14
CA PRO A 346 -7.54 6.78 -1.91
C PRO A 346 -8.09 5.65 -1.03
N PRO A 347 -8.33 5.90 0.28
CA PRO A 347 -8.83 4.89 1.22
C PRO A 347 -10.08 4.15 0.74
N GLN A 348 -10.97 4.84 0.00
CA GLN A 348 -12.19 4.24 -0.56
C GLN A 348 -11.86 3.12 -1.55
N GLN A 349 -10.86 3.29 -2.42
CA GLN A 349 -10.44 2.26 -3.37
C GLN A 349 -9.68 1.12 -2.71
N ALA A 350 -8.92 1.41 -1.67
CA ALA A 350 -8.19 0.39 -0.93
C ALA A 350 -9.11 -0.47 -0.03
N LEU A 351 -10.19 0.10 0.51
CA LEU A 351 -11.05 -0.54 1.51
C LEU A 351 -12.46 -0.86 0.99
N GLY A 352 -12.90 -0.29 -0.15
CA GLY A 352 -14.25 -0.44 -0.67
C GLY A 352 -14.66 -1.88 -0.95
N TRP A 353 -13.71 -2.75 -1.32
CA TRP A 353 -13.94 -4.17 -1.54
C TRP A 353 -14.55 -4.87 -0.33
N ILE A 354 -14.28 -4.38 0.89
CA ILE A 354 -14.87 -4.90 2.14
C ILE A 354 -16.38 -4.68 2.11
N LEU A 355 -16.84 -3.50 1.70
CA LEU A 355 -18.26 -3.19 1.57
C LEU A 355 -18.92 -3.91 0.39
N ASP A 356 -18.14 -4.23 -0.65
CA ASP A 356 -18.62 -4.96 -1.82
C ASP A 356 -18.91 -6.44 -1.49
N LEU A 357 -18.07 -7.05 -0.65
CA LEU A 357 -18.12 -8.49 -0.35
C LEU A 357 -18.95 -8.84 0.88
N TYR A 358 -18.98 -7.99 1.91
CA TYR A 358 -19.57 -8.30 3.21
C TYR A 358 -20.73 -7.37 3.55
N GLU A 359 -21.71 -7.90 4.29
CA GLU A 359 -22.82 -7.10 4.82
C GLU A 359 -22.51 -6.53 6.20
N ASP A 360 -21.82 -7.34 7.02
CA ASP A 360 -21.39 -7.00 8.37
C ASP A 360 -20.09 -7.73 8.75
N VAL A 361 -19.63 -7.55 9.99
CA VAL A 361 -18.40 -8.19 10.48
C VAL A 361 -18.58 -9.69 10.69
N ASP A 362 -19.80 -10.16 10.90
CA ASP A 362 -20.05 -11.59 11.07
C ASP A 362 -19.91 -12.33 9.75
N ASP A 363 -20.18 -11.69 8.61
CA ASP A 363 -19.83 -12.23 7.30
C ASP A 363 -18.30 -12.42 7.17
N ILE A 364 -17.50 -11.43 7.59
CA ILE A 364 -16.02 -11.53 7.61
C ILE A 364 -15.58 -12.69 8.50
N ARG A 365 -16.16 -12.79 9.71
CA ARG A 365 -15.88 -13.86 10.68
C ARG A 365 -16.24 -15.22 10.13
N SER A 366 -17.40 -15.34 9.46
CA SER A 366 -17.85 -16.59 8.86
C SER A 366 -16.89 -17.10 7.79
N CYS A 367 -16.31 -16.21 7.00
CA CYS A 367 -15.23 -16.52 6.04
C CYS A 367 -13.90 -16.86 6.72
N GLY A 368 -13.81 -16.73 8.04
CA GLY A 368 -12.59 -16.95 8.80
C GLY A 368 -11.50 -15.93 8.50
N GLN A 369 -11.85 -14.76 8.00
CA GLN A 369 -10.90 -13.72 7.62
C GLN A 369 -10.59 -12.76 8.77
N THR A 370 -9.33 -12.34 8.81
CA THR A 370 -8.85 -11.25 9.65
C THR A 370 -8.42 -10.12 8.74
N ILE A 371 -9.06 -8.97 8.86
CA ILE A 371 -8.73 -7.77 8.07
C ILE A 371 -8.27 -6.69 9.04
N VAL A 372 -7.07 -6.21 8.86
CA VAL A 372 -6.48 -5.09 9.60
C VAL A 372 -6.28 -3.95 8.62
N TYR A 373 -6.71 -2.74 8.93
CA TYR A 373 -6.41 -1.60 8.08
C TYR A 373 -5.76 -0.46 8.89
N THR A 374 -5.03 0.38 8.21
CA THR A 374 -4.59 1.67 8.75
C THR A 374 -4.64 2.74 7.69
N ILE A 375 -4.97 3.95 8.10
CA ILE A 375 -5.11 5.11 7.22
C ILE A 375 -4.15 6.20 7.69
N HIS A 376 -3.12 6.47 6.89
CA HIS A 376 -2.23 7.60 7.14
C HIS A 376 -2.93 8.92 6.72
N ASP A 377 -2.71 10.01 7.47
CA ASP A 377 -3.46 11.25 7.23
C ASP A 377 -3.03 12.02 5.99
N THR A 378 -1.73 12.06 5.65
CA THR A 378 -1.20 13.06 4.72
C THR A 378 -0.22 12.53 3.66
N VAL A 379 0.29 11.30 3.81
CA VAL A 379 1.31 10.80 2.89
C VAL A 379 0.72 10.58 1.49
N GLY A 380 1.41 11.07 0.45
CA GLY A 380 1.03 10.81 -0.94
C GLY A 380 1.40 9.39 -1.37
N HIS A 381 0.85 8.94 -2.51
CA HIS A 381 0.97 7.57 -3.00
C HIS A 381 2.39 6.98 -2.92
N LEU A 382 3.36 7.62 -3.57
CA LEU A 382 4.75 7.14 -3.53
C LEU A 382 5.37 7.18 -2.13
N GLY A 383 4.93 8.10 -1.28
CA GLY A 383 5.40 8.20 0.10
C GLY A 383 5.08 6.97 0.94
N ILE A 384 4.03 6.22 0.60
CA ILE A 384 3.68 4.94 1.23
C ILE A 384 4.86 3.95 1.13
N PHE A 385 5.58 3.95 0.00
CA PHE A 385 6.62 2.97 -0.31
C PHE A 385 8.05 3.50 -0.10
N VAL A 386 8.26 4.81 -0.31
CA VAL A 386 9.62 5.39 -0.36
C VAL A 386 9.93 6.36 0.79
N SER A 387 8.97 6.67 1.66
CA SER A 387 9.18 7.53 2.82
C SER A 387 9.88 6.76 3.94
N GLY A 388 11.07 7.22 4.35
CA GLY A 388 11.76 6.64 5.51
C GLY A 388 10.99 6.81 6.84
N ALA A 389 10.14 7.83 6.96
CA ALA A 389 9.29 8.01 8.14
C ALA A 389 8.19 6.93 8.20
N VAL A 390 7.53 6.67 7.06
CA VAL A 390 6.53 5.59 6.92
C VAL A 390 7.17 4.22 7.13
N ALA A 391 8.36 3.99 6.56
CA ALA A 391 9.08 2.74 6.75
C ALA A 391 9.36 2.47 8.25
N LYS A 392 9.79 3.49 9.01
CA LYS A 392 10.11 3.34 10.44
C LYS A 392 8.88 3.20 11.33
N LYS A 393 7.74 3.76 10.94
CA LYS A 393 6.51 3.71 11.71
C LYS A 393 5.64 2.54 11.26
N GLU A 394 4.91 2.71 10.16
CA GLU A 394 3.89 1.75 9.74
C GLU A 394 4.50 0.40 9.34
N HIS A 395 5.44 0.38 8.40
CA HIS A 395 6.05 -0.88 7.94
C HIS A 395 6.91 -1.54 9.02
N GLY A 396 7.58 -0.75 9.87
CA GLY A 396 8.36 -1.26 11.02
C GLY A 396 7.48 -1.98 12.02
N GLU A 397 6.37 -1.36 12.42
CA GLU A 397 5.42 -1.96 13.34
C GLU A 397 4.72 -3.19 12.75
N PHE A 398 4.43 -3.21 11.45
CA PHE A 398 3.90 -4.41 10.81
C PHE A 398 4.92 -5.56 10.84
N ALA A 399 6.19 -5.30 10.56
CA ALA A 399 7.23 -6.33 10.59
C ALA A 399 7.46 -6.86 12.01
N ASP A 400 7.55 -5.99 13.01
CA ASP A 400 7.77 -6.36 14.41
C ASP A 400 6.58 -7.15 15.00
N ASN A 401 5.35 -6.84 14.56
CA ASN A 401 4.10 -7.42 15.08
C ASN A 401 3.44 -8.42 14.13
N ILE A 402 4.15 -8.94 13.13
CA ILE A 402 3.55 -9.82 12.11
C ILE A 402 2.95 -11.10 12.68
N ASP A 403 3.53 -11.65 13.74
CA ASP A 403 3.03 -12.85 14.41
C ASP A 403 1.78 -12.56 15.26
N LEU A 404 1.69 -11.36 15.86
CA LEU A 404 0.46 -10.89 16.48
C LEU A 404 -0.66 -10.80 15.44
N ILE A 405 -0.39 -10.14 14.31
CA ILE A 405 -1.36 -10.01 13.22
C ILE A 405 -1.83 -11.38 12.74
N ASP A 406 -0.89 -12.35 12.61
CA ASP A 406 -1.22 -13.71 12.17
C ASP A 406 -2.13 -14.45 13.16
N THR A 407 -2.08 -14.13 14.44
CA THR A 407 -2.86 -14.78 15.48
C THR A 407 -4.16 -14.06 15.84
N LEU A 408 -4.42 -12.87 15.30
CA LEU A 408 -5.66 -12.15 15.53
C LEU A 408 -6.88 -13.01 15.17
N PRO A 409 -7.90 -13.04 16.00
CA PRO A 409 -9.16 -13.68 15.66
C PRO A 409 -9.80 -13.07 14.41
N PRO A 410 -10.62 -13.82 13.65
CA PRO A 410 -11.33 -13.29 12.51
C PRO A 410 -12.21 -12.08 12.85
N GLY A 411 -12.13 -11.05 12.03
CA GLY A 411 -12.85 -9.79 12.21
C GLY A 411 -12.22 -8.63 11.44
N LEU A 412 -12.73 -7.43 11.70
CA LEU A 412 -12.24 -6.18 11.14
C LEU A 412 -11.56 -5.35 12.24
N TYR A 413 -10.34 -4.88 11.98
CA TYR A 413 -9.53 -4.14 12.93
C TYR A 413 -8.91 -2.91 12.27
N GLU A 414 -8.70 -1.86 13.07
CA GLU A 414 -7.84 -0.74 12.70
C GLU A 414 -6.53 -0.82 13.49
N ALA A 415 -5.40 -0.76 12.80
CA ALA A 415 -4.10 -0.61 13.43
C ALA A 415 -3.88 0.86 13.79
N VAL A 416 -3.90 1.16 15.10
CA VAL A 416 -3.70 2.50 15.66
C VAL A 416 -2.30 2.57 16.24
N PHE A 417 -1.55 3.62 15.88
CA PHE A 417 -0.17 3.81 16.30
C PHE A 417 -0.06 4.93 17.33
N GLU A 418 0.51 4.62 18.48
CA GLU A 418 0.82 5.58 19.54
C GLU A 418 2.33 5.70 19.75
N PRO A 419 2.89 6.90 19.91
CA PRO A 419 4.31 7.03 20.21
C PRO A 419 4.63 6.43 21.57
N LYS A 420 5.67 5.60 21.63
CA LYS A 420 6.16 5.02 22.87
C LYS A 420 6.98 6.04 23.64
N THR A 421 6.71 6.18 24.93
CA THR A 421 7.42 7.08 25.84
C THR A 421 7.97 6.30 27.03
N ASP A 422 8.88 6.90 27.81
CA ASP A 422 9.40 6.30 29.03
C ASP A 422 8.30 6.00 30.07
N SER A 423 7.17 6.70 29.99
CA SER A 423 6.01 6.49 30.85
C SER A 423 5.04 5.42 30.32
N THR A 424 5.26 4.87 29.12
CA THR A 424 4.38 3.83 28.55
C THR A 424 4.53 2.53 29.35
N PRO A 425 3.46 2.04 30.02
CA PRO A 425 3.52 0.79 30.77
C PRO A 425 3.94 -0.38 29.88
N GLY A 426 4.90 -1.21 30.32
CA GLY A 426 5.37 -2.37 29.56
C GLY A 426 6.12 -2.00 28.26
N ALA A 427 6.69 -0.81 28.16
CA ALA A 427 7.43 -0.35 27.00
C ALA A 427 8.60 -1.28 26.61
N ASP A 428 9.15 -2.01 27.58
CA ASP A 428 10.23 -3.00 27.40
C ASP A 428 9.75 -4.34 26.77
N LEU A 429 8.45 -4.55 26.65
CA LEU A 429 7.89 -5.74 26.04
C LEU A 429 7.86 -5.66 24.51
N VAL A 430 7.89 -4.47 23.94
CA VAL A 430 7.80 -4.23 22.50
C VAL A 430 9.03 -3.50 21.98
N THR A 431 9.44 -3.83 20.76
CA THR A 431 10.51 -3.15 20.02
C THR A 431 9.99 -1.86 19.37
N GLY A 432 10.88 -1.07 18.78
CA GLY A 432 10.50 0.14 18.06
C GLY A 432 10.13 1.35 18.94
N ASP A 433 9.73 2.43 18.29
CA ASP A 433 9.39 3.72 18.89
C ASP A 433 7.89 3.94 19.00
N TRP A 434 7.10 3.02 18.48
CA TRP A 434 5.65 3.08 18.43
C TRP A 434 5.03 1.86 19.10
N LEU A 435 3.76 1.98 19.44
CA LEU A 435 2.90 0.90 19.92
C LEU A 435 1.74 0.75 18.95
N MET A 436 1.67 -0.36 18.23
CA MET A 436 0.58 -0.68 17.33
C MET A 436 -0.51 -1.48 18.03
N ARG A 437 -1.67 -0.90 18.28
CA ARG A 437 -2.85 -1.62 18.78
C ARG A 437 -3.80 -1.94 17.65
N CYS A 438 -4.37 -3.14 17.66
CA CYS A 438 -5.43 -3.54 16.72
C CYS A 438 -6.80 -3.36 17.38
N GLU A 439 -7.51 -2.28 17.04
CA GLU A 439 -8.82 -1.94 17.57
C GLU A 439 -9.93 -2.54 16.73
N MET A 440 -10.91 -3.20 17.38
CA MET A 440 -12.06 -3.78 16.68
C MET A 440 -12.89 -2.69 16.02
N ARG A 441 -13.28 -2.92 14.77
CA ARG A 441 -14.11 -2.00 13.97
C ARG A 441 -15.29 -2.73 13.35
N THR A 442 -16.21 -1.94 12.84
CA THR A 442 -17.39 -2.38 12.10
C THR A 442 -17.32 -1.89 10.64
N LEU A 443 -18.22 -2.38 9.80
CA LEU A 443 -18.31 -1.87 8.43
C LEU A 443 -18.76 -0.40 8.38
N ASP A 444 -19.40 0.11 9.44
CA ASP A 444 -19.78 1.52 9.51
C ASP A 444 -18.58 2.45 9.58
N ASP A 445 -17.46 2.00 10.18
CA ASP A 445 -16.20 2.74 10.17
C ASP A 445 -15.66 2.91 8.75
N ILE A 446 -15.80 1.88 7.91
CA ILE A 446 -15.44 1.96 6.48
C ILE A 446 -16.46 2.83 5.71
N ARG A 447 -17.78 2.70 5.98
CA ARG A 447 -18.82 3.53 5.36
C ARG A 447 -18.63 5.01 5.67
N ALA A 448 -18.14 5.34 6.86
CA ALA A 448 -17.85 6.71 7.28
C ALA A 448 -16.77 7.42 6.43
N LEU A 449 -15.95 6.66 5.68
CA LEU A 449 -15.01 7.22 4.71
C LEU A 449 -15.71 7.86 3.51
N GLY A 450 -17.00 7.60 3.33
CA GLY A 450 -17.78 7.98 2.15
C GLY A 450 -17.66 6.97 1.02
N GLY A 451 -18.53 7.08 0.05
CA GLY A 451 -18.59 6.13 -1.08
C GLY A 451 -19.65 6.49 -2.10
N ASN A 452 -19.88 5.59 -3.02
CA ASN A 452 -20.90 5.71 -4.05
C ASN A 452 -22.31 5.46 -3.50
N ASP A 453 -23.27 6.15 -4.09
CA ASP A 453 -24.68 5.77 -3.99
C ASP A 453 -25.08 4.80 -5.12
N ALA A 454 -26.33 4.35 -5.10
CA ALA A 454 -26.85 3.44 -6.14
C ALA A 454 -26.88 4.08 -7.53
N ALA A 455 -26.99 5.41 -7.63
CA ALA A 455 -26.94 6.10 -8.90
C ALA A 455 -25.51 6.14 -9.46
N ASP A 456 -24.51 6.31 -8.61
CA ASP A 456 -23.11 6.24 -9.01
C ASP A 456 -22.75 4.83 -9.50
N GLU A 457 -23.19 3.80 -8.79
CA GLU A 457 -22.99 2.41 -9.22
C GLU A 457 -23.55 2.15 -10.62
N ARG A 458 -24.76 2.65 -10.92
CA ARG A 458 -25.34 2.53 -12.26
C ARG A 458 -24.54 3.29 -13.31
N ARG A 459 -23.99 4.48 -12.97
CA ARG A 459 -23.12 5.26 -13.90
C ARG A 459 -21.86 4.47 -14.24
N PHE A 460 -21.19 3.90 -13.25
CA PHE A 460 -20.01 3.08 -13.50
C PHE A 460 -20.34 1.80 -14.27
N ALA A 461 -21.43 1.11 -13.95
CA ALA A 461 -21.89 -0.06 -14.70
C ALA A 461 -22.21 0.29 -16.17
N THR A 462 -22.80 1.46 -16.40
CA THR A 462 -23.07 1.96 -17.77
C THR A 462 -21.76 2.21 -18.52
N ALA A 463 -20.76 2.84 -17.86
CA ALA A 463 -19.45 3.07 -18.44
C ALA A 463 -18.75 1.75 -18.79
N ALA A 464 -18.79 0.77 -17.89
CA ALA A 464 -18.23 -0.56 -18.12
C ALA A 464 -18.89 -1.26 -19.34
N ARG A 465 -20.22 -1.21 -19.42
CA ARG A 465 -20.95 -1.81 -20.56
C ARG A 465 -20.63 -1.14 -21.89
N LEU A 466 -20.53 0.19 -21.89
CA LEU A 466 -20.14 0.93 -23.10
C LEU A 466 -18.67 0.68 -23.49
N SER A 467 -17.80 0.47 -22.52
CA SER A 467 -16.42 0.04 -22.76
C SER A 467 -16.37 -1.27 -23.56
N GLU A 468 -17.16 -2.27 -23.16
CA GLU A 468 -17.26 -3.56 -23.89
C GLU A 468 -17.72 -3.35 -25.32
N VAL A 469 -18.73 -2.52 -25.53
CA VAL A 469 -19.27 -2.22 -26.87
C VAL A 469 -18.23 -1.51 -27.74
N ASN A 470 -17.59 -0.46 -27.21
CA ASN A 470 -16.58 0.31 -27.92
C ASN A 470 -15.34 -0.55 -28.26
N LEU A 471 -14.92 -1.40 -27.36
CA LEU A 471 -13.82 -2.35 -27.59
C LEU A 471 -14.20 -3.36 -28.68
N ALA A 472 -15.42 -3.89 -28.65
CA ALA A 472 -15.91 -4.80 -29.69
C ALA A 472 -15.97 -4.12 -31.08
N LEU A 473 -16.43 -2.88 -31.15
CA LEU A 473 -16.42 -2.08 -32.38
C LEU A 473 -15.00 -1.82 -32.88
N TYR A 474 -14.09 -1.42 -31.98
CA TYR A 474 -12.70 -1.25 -32.35
C TYR A 474 -12.09 -2.53 -32.91
N ARG A 475 -12.23 -3.65 -32.21
CA ARG A 475 -11.68 -4.94 -32.59
C ARG A 475 -12.26 -5.44 -33.95
N THR A 476 -13.51 -5.14 -34.20
CA THR A 476 -14.19 -5.59 -35.44
C THR A 476 -13.80 -4.74 -36.65
N PHE A 477 -13.75 -3.42 -36.51
CA PHE A 477 -13.67 -2.52 -37.66
C PHE A 477 -12.30 -1.81 -37.78
N ALA A 478 -11.70 -1.36 -36.70
CA ALA A 478 -10.48 -0.54 -36.73
C ALA A 478 -9.20 -1.37 -36.54
N GLN A 479 -9.20 -2.31 -35.62
CA GLN A 479 -8.02 -3.11 -35.27
C GLN A 479 -7.37 -3.83 -36.46
N PRO A 480 -8.09 -4.48 -37.37
CA PRO A 480 -7.48 -5.14 -38.54
C PRO A 480 -6.71 -4.15 -39.43
N VAL A 481 -7.23 -2.93 -39.56
CA VAL A 481 -6.59 -1.88 -40.37
C VAL A 481 -5.36 -1.36 -39.66
N VAL A 482 -5.45 -1.05 -38.36
CA VAL A 482 -4.32 -0.58 -37.56
C VAL A 482 -3.18 -1.59 -37.59
N ARG A 483 -3.47 -2.87 -37.32
CA ARG A 483 -2.45 -3.95 -37.36
C ARG A 483 -1.82 -4.15 -38.72
N ALA A 484 -2.55 -3.93 -39.81
CA ALA A 484 -2.01 -4.00 -41.15
C ALA A 484 -1.06 -2.84 -41.47
N LEU A 485 -1.27 -1.67 -40.87
CA LEU A 485 -0.46 -0.48 -41.11
C LEU A 485 0.78 -0.39 -40.19
N VAL A 486 0.73 -1.01 -39.02
CA VAL A 486 1.79 -0.94 -38.00
C VAL A 486 2.79 -2.08 -38.22
N SER A 487 3.87 -1.81 -38.96
CA SER A 487 5.03 -2.70 -39.03
C SER A 487 5.91 -2.55 -37.79
N ALA A 488 6.80 -3.52 -37.53
CA ALA A 488 7.72 -3.46 -36.39
C ALA A 488 8.56 -2.15 -36.31
N PRO A 489 9.13 -1.62 -37.40
CA PRO A 489 9.83 -0.33 -37.37
C PRO A 489 8.90 0.86 -37.03
N VAL A 490 7.64 0.82 -37.48
CA VAL A 490 6.66 1.86 -37.14
C VAL A 490 6.35 1.82 -35.64
N ALA A 491 6.08 0.63 -35.10
CA ALA A 491 5.82 0.47 -33.68
C ALA A 491 6.99 0.96 -32.81
N GLU A 492 8.21 0.58 -33.16
CA GLU A 492 9.43 1.03 -32.49
C GLU A 492 9.58 2.56 -32.52
N THR A 493 9.35 3.16 -33.70
CA THR A 493 9.41 4.62 -33.84
C THR A 493 8.36 5.30 -32.95
N LEU A 494 7.13 4.80 -32.91
CA LEU A 494 6.07 5.36 -32.08
C LEU A 494 6.37 5.24 -30.58
N GLN A 495 6.98 4.14 -30.15
CA GLN A 495 7.44 3.97 -28.77
C GLN A 495 8.56 4.96 -28.41
N HIS A 496 9.52 5.19 -29.31
CA HIS A 496 10.57 6.19 -29.10
C HIS A 496 10.03 7.63 -29.10
N MET A 497 8.96 7.91 -29.82
CA MET A 497 8.30 9.22 -29.84
C MET A 497 7.38 9.49 -28.65
N GLN A 498 7.29 8.58 -27.68
CA GLN A 498 6.50 8.80 -26.48
C GLN A 498 7.05 10.01 -25.69
N PRO A 499 6.22 11.01 -25.31
CA PRO A 499 6.69 12.31 -24.83
C PRO A 499 7.63 12.26 -23.61
N LEU A 500 7.42 11.34 -22.67
CA LEU A 500 8.32 11.19 -21.52
C LEU A 500 9.70 10.66 -21.94
N LYS A 501 9.77 9.74 -22.90
CA LYS A 501 11.03 9.19 -23.40
C LYS A 501 11.83 10.22 -24.20
N VAL A 502 11.15 10.94 -25.08
CA VAL A 502 11.77 11.98 -25.91
C VAL A 502 12.52 13.03 -25.09
N GLN A 503 11.95 13.47 -23.95
CA GLN A 503 12.61 14.45 -23.10
C GLN A 503 13.91 13.92 -22.45
N TYR A 504 13.98 12.62 -22.12
CA TYR A 504 15.22 12.02 -21.60
C TYR A 504 16.30 11.94 -22.68
N GLU A 505 15.93 11.55 -23.89
CA GLU A 505 16.87 11.41 -25.01
C GLU A 505 17.40 12.75 -25.49
N ILE A 506 16.54 13.75 -25.68
CA ILE A 506 16.94 15.10 -26.11
C ILE A 506 17.88 15.77 -25.10
N LEU A 507 17.69 15.52 -23.83
CA LEU A 507 18.48 16.09 -22.75
C LEU A 507 19.61 15.14 -22.29
N SER A 508 20.26 14.44 -23.20
CA SER A 508 21.39 13.53 -22.94
C SER A 508 22.59 13.87 -23.82
N ASP A 509 23.74 13.25 -23.57
CA ASP A 509 24.95 13.36 -24.38
C ASP A 509 24.81 12.78 -25.80
N ALA A 510 23.73 12.05 -26.08
CA ALA A 510 23.37 11.67 -27.44
C ALA A 510 23.00 12.88 -28.31
N ASN A 511 22.58 13.98 -27.69
CA ASN A 511 22.30 15.23 -28.35
C ASN A 511 23.57 16.12 -28.36
N PRO A 512 24.18 16.39 -29.52
CA PRO A 512 25.41 17.20 -29.59
C PRO A 512 25.25 18.59 -28.98
N PHE A 513 24.05 19.15 -28.96
CA PHE A 513 23.78 20.47 -28.36
C PHE A 513 23.91 20.47 -26.83
N MET A 514 23.94 19.31 -26.20
CA MET A 514 24.13 19.19 -24.72
C MET A 514 25.63 19.10 -24.36
N ALA A 515 26.52 18.80 -25.28
CA ALA A 515 27.96 18.69 -25.01
C ALA A 515 28.58 19.92 -24.35
N PRO A 516 28.26 21.18 -24.77
CA PRO A 516 28.83 22.38 -24.13
C PRO A 516 28.35 22.55 -22.68
N VAL A 517 27.19 22.03 -22.33
CA VAL A 517 26.60 22.20 -20.99
C VAL A 517 27.46 21.55 -19.91
N ALA A 518 28.04 20.37 -20.16
CA ALA A 518 28.92 19.68 -19.22
C ALA A 518 30.16 20.55 -18.89
N ALA A 519 30.84 21.10 -19.92
CA ALA A 519 32.01 21.94 -19.73
C ALA A 519 31.67 23.25 -19.00
N MET A 520 30.56 23.90 -19.40
CA MET A 520 30.08 25.11 -18.71
C MET A 520 29.73 24.84 -17.23
N ALA A 521 29.08 23.71 -16.95
CA ALA A 521 28.72 23.33 -15.58
C ALA A 521 29.97 23.07 -14.71
N GLU A 522 31.02 22.45 -15.26
CA GLU A 522 32.27 22.25 -14.54
C GLU A 522 32.92 23.59 -14.18
N GLU A 523 32.92 24.54 -15.09
CA GLU A 523 33.47 25.88 -14.84
C GLU A 523 32.62 26.67 -13.83
N VAL A 524 31.30 26.53 -13.90
CA VAL A 524 30.40 27.15 -12.93
C VAL A 524 30.63 26.55 -11.53
N ARG A 525 30.81 25.23 -11.40
CA ARG A 525 31.08 24.60 -10.06
C ARG A 525 32.35 25.11 -9.44
N LYS A 526 33.41 25.37 -10.24
CA LYS A 526 34.68 25.95 -9.76
C LYS A 526 34.52 27.39 -9.28
N ASN A 527 33.60 28.14 -9.89
CA ASN A 527 33.39 29.58 -9.66
C ASN A 527 32.00 29.87 -9.09
N ARG A 528 31.40 28.94 -8.38
CA ARG A 528 30.05 29.07 -7.83
C ARG A 528 29.95 30.21 -6.80
N LYS A 529 28.98 31.09 -7.03
CA LYS A 529 28.66 32.24 -6.16
C LYS A 529 27.18 32.19 -5.77
N PRO A 530 26.79 31.44 -4.74
CA PRO A 530 25.41 31.41 -4.28
C PRO A 530 24.98 32.80 -3.78
N VAL A 531 23.77 33.19 -4.14
CA VAL A 531 23.15 34.41 -3.60
C VAL A 531 22.79 34.21 -2.12
N ALA A 532 22.86 35.30 -1.35
CA ALA A 532 22.44 35.27 0.06
C ALA A 532 20.94 34.98 0.18
N SER A 533 20.55 34.22 1.19
CA SER A 533 19.15 33.74 1.37
C SER A 533 18.15 34.86 1.67
N ASP A 534 18.63 36.01 2.17
CA ASP A 534 17.87 37.22 2.46
C ASP A 534 17.77 38.17 1.28
N ASN A 535 18.30 37.81 0.11
CA ASN A 535 18.24 38.65 -1.08
C ASN A 535 16.76 38.84 -1.51
N PRO A 536 16.31 40.08 -1.73
CA PRO A 536 14.91 40.38 -2.05
C PRO A 536 14.45 39.76 -3.37
N PHE A 537 15.34 39.52 -4.33
CA PHE A 537 15.00 38.86 -5.60
C PHE A 537 14.76 37.36 -5.41
N VAL A 538 15.39 36.71 -4.44
CA VAL A 538 15.06 35.34 -4.04
C VAL A 538 13.65 35.26 -3.47
N ALA A 539 13.28 36.19 -2.59
CA ALA A 539 11.92 36.26 -2.05
C ALA A 539 10.86 36.51 -3.15
N MET A 540 11.20 37.35 -4.14
CA MET A 540 10.35 37.59 -5.30
C MET A 540 10.22 36.32 -6.17
N GLN A 541 11.32 35.60 -6.45
CA GLN A 541 11.34 34.33 -7.16
C GLN A 541 10.43 33.30 -6.46
N GLU A 542 10.52 33.15 -5.13
CA GLU A 542 9.66 32.25 -4.35
C GLU A 542 8.19 32.65 -4.45
N THR A 543 7.89 33.94 -4.43
CA THR A 543 6.53 34.46 -4.58
C THR A 543 5.95 34.10 -5.96
N VAL A 544 6.72 34.33 -7.02
CA VAL A 544 6.31 33.94 -8.39
C VAL A 544 6.12 32.45 -8.51
N SER A 545 7.03 31.64 -7.93
CA SER A 545 6.90 30.19 -7.91
C SER A 545 5.58 29.74 -7.24
N LYS A 546 5.24 30.30 -6.09
CA LYS A 546 3.98 30.01 -5.40
C LYS A 546 2.74 30.40 -6.23
N GLN A 547 2.81 31.50 -6.98
CA GLN A 547 1.72 31.90 -7.87
C GLN A 547 1.55 30.93 -9.04
N ILE A 548 2.65 30.45 -9.63
CA ILE A 548 2.62 29.42 -10.70
C ILE A 548 1.98 28.15 -10.15
N VAL A 549 2.41 27.68 -8.97
CA VAL A 549 1.84 26.48 -8.32
C VAL A 549 0.33 26.66 -8.10
N ALA A 550 -0.09 27.79 -7.54
CA ALA A 550 -1.51 28.07 -7.30
C ALA A 550 -2.34 28.10 -8.61
N ALA A 551 -1.77 28.63 -9.69
CA ALA A 551 -2.43 28.63 -10.99
C ALA A 551 -2.57 27.21 -11.58
N LEU A 552 -1.54 26.38 -11.46
CA LEU A 552 -1.55 24.99 -11.93
C LEU A 552 -2.48 24.11 -11.07
N ASP A 553 -2.51 24.33 -9.76
CA ASP A 553 -3.48 23.67 -8.87
C ASP A 553 -4.91 24.06 -9.22
N GLY A 554 -5.18 25.35 -9.45
CA GLY A 554 -6.48 25.83 -9.92
C GLY A 554 -6.90 25.23 -11.26
N TRP A 555 -5.95 25.05 -12.18
CA TRP A 555 -6.19 24.36 -13.44
C TRP A 555 -6.54 22.87 -13.22
N ARG A 556 -5.80 22.18 -12.35
CA ARG A 556 -6.12 20.79 -11.96
C ARG A 556 -7.54 20.71 -11.40
N ASP A 557 -7.84 21.50 -10.39
CA ASP A 557 -9.15 21.47 -9.72
C ASP A 557 -10.31 21.74 -10.69
N PHE A 558 -10.11 22.69 -11.62
CA PHE A 558 -11.08 22.96 -12.70
C PHE A 558 -11.26 21.77 -13.63
N THR A 559 -10.18 21.17 -14.11
CA THR A 559 -10.26 20.04 -15.05
C THR A 559 -10.86 18.81 -14.40
N GLU A 560 -10.54 18.54 -13.13
CA GLU A 560 -11.12 17.45 -12.35
C GLU A 560 -12.62 17.65 -12.12
N ALA A 561 -13.05 18.85 -11.78
CA ALA A 561 -14.48 19.16 -11.62
C ALA A 561 -15.25 19.01 -12.96
N VAL A 562 -14.67 19.43 -14.07
CA VAL A 562 -15.27 19.24 -15.41
C VAL A 562 -15.34 17.75 -15.77
N ALA A 563 -14.28 16.99 -15.51
CA ALA A 563 -14.21 15.54 -15.75
C ALA A 563 -15.31 14.81 -14.97
N GLU A 564 -15.40 15.05 -13.66
CA GLU A 564 -16.45 14.45 -12.81
C GLU A 564 -17.83 14.82 -13.31
N ARG A 565 -18.12 16.11 -13.53
CA ARG A 565 -19.43 16.57 -14.00
C ARG A 565 -19.81 15.93 -15.34
N THR A 566 -18.84 15.81 -16.25
CA THR A 566 -19.05 15.19 -17.57
C THR A 566 -19.42 13.72 -17.41
N PHE A 567 -18.63 12.97 -16.62
CA PHE A 567 -18.89 11.56 -16.33
C PHE A 567 -20.30 11.37 -15.73
N LEU A 568 -20.62 12.10 -14.66
CA LEU A 568 -21.88 11.99 -13.94
C LEU A 568 -23.07 12.33 -14.83
N THR A 569 -22.94 13.32 -15.74
CA THR A 569 -23.99 13.73 -16.66
C THR A 569 -24.20 12.71 -17.79
N VAL A 570 -23.12 12.30 -18.45
CA VAL A 570 -23.18 11.40 -19.60
C VAL A 570 -23.71 10.03 -19.17
N TYR A 571 -23.06 9.42 -18.17
CA TYR A 571 -23.42 8.08 -17.70
C TYR A 571 -24.63 8.06 -16.76
N GLY A 572 -25.08 9.23 -16.31
CA GLY A 572 -26.33 9.42 -15.59
C GLY A 572 -27.55 9.58 -16.51
N SER A 573 -27.35 9.67 -17.83
CA SER A 573 -28.46 9.78 -18.79
C SER A 573 -29.33 8.50 -18.78
N PRO A 574 -30.65 8.60 -18.48
CA PRO A 574 -31.54 7.44 -18.49
C PRO A 574 -31.59 6.72 -19.85
N ALA A 575 -31.51 7.48 -20.92
CA ALA A 575 -31.50 6.91 -22.27
C ALA A 575 -30.24 6.08 -22.53
N LEU A 576 -29.07 6.56 -22.06
CA LEU A 576 -27.82 5.84 -22.22
C LEU A 576 -27.76 4.59 -21.32
N GLN A 577 -28.25 4.70 -20.06
CA GLN A 577 -28.37 3.57 -19.15
C GLN A 577 -29.28 2.47 -19.75
N ALA A 578 -30.46 2.84 -20.27
CA ALA A 578 -31.37 1.91 -20.92
C ALA A 578 -30.73 1.25 -22.16
N ALA A 579 -30.03 2.03 -23.01
CA ALA A 579 -29.30 1.50 -24.16
C ALA A 579 -28.18 0.53 -23.78
N ALA A 580 -27.55 0.76 -22.62
CA ALA A 580 -26.53 -0.13 -22.02
C ALA A 580 -27.17 -1.37 -21.33
N GLY A 581 -28.50 -1.48 -21.25
CA GLY A 581 -29.20 -2.55 -20.53
C GLY A 581 -29.16 -2.40 -19.00
N ILE A 582 -28.91 -1.21 -18.49
CA ILE A 582 -28.97 -0.88 -17.07
C ILE A 582 -30.34 -0.26 -16.76
N ASP A 583 -31.10 -0.88 -15.86
CA ASP A 583 -32.37 -0.34 -15.40
C ASP A 583 -32.16 0.89 -14.51
N PRO A 584 -32.61 2.09 -14.93
CA PRO A 584 -32.47 3.30 -14.13
C PRO A 584 -33.19 3.23 -12.77
N ALA A 585 -34.19 2.36 -12.63
CA ALA A 585 -34.95 2.18 -11.39
C ALA A 585 -34.34 1.10 -10.46
N ASP A 586 -33.33 0.35 -10.92
CA ASP A 586 -32.72 -0.70 -10.11
C ASP A 586 -31.89 -0.10 -8.98
N THR A 587 -32.28 -0.39 -7.74
CA THR A 587 -31.60 0.03 -6.51
C THR A 587 -30.76 -1.10 -5.89
N ARG A 588 -30.69 -2.27 -6.51
CA ARG A 588 -29.91 -3.39 -5.99
C ARG A 588 -28.41 -3.08 -6.04
N PRO A 589 -27.62 -3.54 -5.06
CA PRO A 589 -26.17 -3.43 -5.10
C PRO A 589 -25.62 -4.21 -6.31
N LEU A 590 -25.09 -3.52 -7.31
CA LEU A 590 -24.63 -4.13 -8.56
C LEU A 590 -23.34 -4.97 -8.39
N ARG A 591 -22.59 -4.73 -7.32
CA ARG A 591 -21.28 -5.36 -7.07
C ARG A 591 -21.34 -6.54 -6.12
N LYS A 592 -22.36 -6.68 -5.28
CA LYS A 592 -22.42 -7.77 -4.31
C LYS A 592 -22.55 -9.14 -4.98
N PRO A 593 -21.65 -10.09 -4.68
CA PRO A 593 -21.78 -11.44 -5.15
C PRO A 593 -23.01 -12.12 -4.52
N PRO A 594 -23.65 -13.07 -5.22
CA PRO A 594 -24.80 -13.78 -4.68
C PRO A 594 -24.39 -14.58 -3.43
N LYS A 595 -25.32 -14.69 -2.45
CA LYS A 595 -25.14 -15.55 -1.29
C LYS A 595 -25.11 -17.01 -1.73
N ASN A 596 -24.07 -17.74 -1.36
CA ASN A 596 -23.92 -19.15 -1.66
C ASN A 596 -24.63 -19.98 -0.55
N ARG A 597 -25.74 -20.63 -0.91
CA ARG A 597 -26.51 -21.46 0.02
C ARG A 597 -25.70 -22.60 0.64
N LEU A 598 -24.88 -23.29 -0.17
CA LEU A 598 -24.02 -24.37 0.32
C LEU A 598 -23.01 -23.84 1.36
N TYR A 599 -22.49 -22.67 1.13
CA TYR A 599 -21.58 -22.02 2.09
C TYR A 599 -22.31 -21.73 3.43
N GLN A 600 -23.53 -21.20 3.37
CA GLN A 600 -24.32 -20.95 4.59
C GLN A 600 -24.60 -22.25 5.37
N GLU A 601 -24.91 -23.34 4.68
CA GLU A 601 -25.09 -24.66 5.27
C GLU A 601 -23.80 -25.16 5.96
N LEU A 602 -22.61 -24.94 5.34
CA LEU A 602 -21.31 -25.27 5.93
C LEU A 602 -21.03 -24.44 7.18
N VAL A 603 -21.31 -23.13 7.15
CA VAL A 603 -21.16 -22.25 8.32
C VAL A 603 -22.04 -22.72 9.46
N GLN A 604 -23.33 -23.04 9.23
CA GLN A 604 -24.22 -23.57 10.25
C GLN A 604 -23.74 -24.90 10.85
N LYS A 605 -23.20 -25.78 10.00
CA LYS A 605 -22.58 -27.04 10.47
C LYS A 605 -21.38 -26.77 11.38
N ARG A 606 -20.50 -25.82 11.00
CA ARG A 606 -19.34 -25.47 11.82
C ARG A 606 -19.74 -24.81 13.14
N ILE A 607 -20.77 -23.98 13.16
CA ILE A 607 -21.35 -23.42 14.40
C ILE A 607 -21.83 -24.52 15.30
N ALA A 608 -22.57 -25.51 14.79
CA ALA A 608 -23.08 -26.63 15.56
C ALA A 608 -21.93 -27.49 16.13
N GLU A 609 -20.90 -27.74 15.37
CA GLU A 609 -19.67 -28.43 15.79
C GLU A 609 -19.00 -27.70 16.95
N LEU A 610 -18.71 -26.40 16.78
CA LEU A 610 -18.08 -25.58 17.81
C LEU A 610 -18.92 -25.52 19.09
N LYS A 611 -20.26 -25.44 18.99
CA LYS A 611 -21.14 -25.53 20.15
C LYS A 611 -20.97 -26.85 20.91
N SER A 612 -20.86 -27.96 20.20
CA SER A 612 -20.64 -29.26 20.83
C SER A 612 -19.27 -29.39 21.53
N HIS A 613 -18.29 -28.60 21.08
CA HIS A 613 -16.94 -28.58 21.64
C HIS A 613 -16.76 -27.60 22.82
N ILE A 614 -17.75 -26.73 23.12
CA ILE A 614 -17.65 -25.76 24.22
C ILE A 614 -17.24 -26.41 25.58
N PRO A 615 -17.77 -27.56 25.99
CA PRO A 615 -17.39 -28.18 27.26
C PRO A 615 -16.08 -28.97 27.20
N LEU A 616 -15.50 -29.13 26.02
CA LEU A 616 -14.27 -29.91 25.81
C LEU A 616 -13.03 -29.06 25.99
N GLY A 617 -11.95 -29.66 26.48
CA GLY A 617 -10.65 -29.02 26.63
C GLY A 617 -10.09 -29.18 28.04
N GLY A 618 -8.92 -28.61 28.28
CA GLY A 618 -8.22 -28.61 29.53
C GLY A 618 -7.76 -27.23 29.95
N LEU A 619 -6.74 -27.18 30.80
CA LEU A 619 -6.21 -25.93 31.36
C LEU A 619 -5.78 -24.93 30.27
N ARG A 620 -5.21 -25.39 29.19
CA ARG A 620 -4.74 -24.57 28.08
C ARG A 620 -5.90 -23.82 27.41
N GLU A 621 -6.94 -24.56 27.03
CA GLU A 621 -8.14 -24.02 26.41
C GLU A 621 -8.86 -23.06 27.36
N ALA A 622 -8.93 -23.40 28.67
CA ALA A 622 -9.53 -22.55 29.69
C ALA A 622 -8.79 -21.21 29.85
N VAL A 623 -7.45 -21.22 29.86
CA VAL A 623 -6.64 -20.02 29.99
C VAL A 623 -6.79 -19.14 28.73
N VAL A 624 -6.73 -19.71 27.53
CA VAL A 624 -6.90 -18.95 26.28
C VAL A 624 -8.30 -18.37 26.18
N ARG A 625 -9.35 -19.13 26.52
CA ARG A 625 -10.73 -18.64 26.55
C ARG A 625 -10.91 -17.49 27.55
N ALA A 626 -10.32 -17.60 28.74
CA ALA A 626 -10.36 -16.55 29.76
C ALA A 626 -9.60 -15.28 29.31
N LEU A 627 -8.44 -15.42 28.67
CA LEU A 627 -7.68 -14.30 28.12
C LEU A 627 -8.47 -13.57 27.01
N ILE A 628 -9.09 -14.33 26.09
CA ILE A 628 -9.91 -13.74 25.04
C ILE A 628 -11.12 -13.01 25.65
N TYR A 629 -11.82 -13.64 26.60
CA TYR A 629 -12.97 -13.03 27.26
C TYR A 629 -12.62 -11.72 27.96
N THR A 630 -11.50 -11.68 28.70
CA THR A 630 -11.04 -10.46 29.35
C THR A 630 -10.60 -9.41 28.33
N GLY A 631 -9.86 -9.80 27.28
CA GLY A 631 -9.40 -8.90 26.22
C GLY A 631 -10.54 -8.32 25.37
N MET A 632 -11.61 -9.06 25.13
CA MET A 632 -12.79 -8.56 24.40
C MET A 632 -13.43 -7.33 25.06
N GLY A 633 -13.24 -7.13 26.37
CA GLY A 633 -13.69 -5.94 27.08
C GLY A 633 -13.03 -4.65 26.63
N ARG A 634 -11.78 -4.74 26.21
CA ARG A 634 -11.00 -3.59 25.73
C ARG A 634 -11.33 -3.17 24.29
N GLY A 635 -11.94 -4.04 23.51
CA GLY A 635 -12.21 -3.80 22.10
C GLY A 635 -10.91 -3.66 21.25
N SER A 636 -9.75 -4.02 21.81
CA SER A 636 -8.46 -3.93 21.15
C SER A 636 -7.53 -5.07 21.55
N VAL A 637 -6.63 -5.42 20.64
CA VAL A 637 -5.54 -6.37 20.89
C VAL A 637 -4.23 -5.59 20.94
N ASP A 638 -3.43 -5.87 21.98
CA ASP A 638 -2.24 -5.11 22.32
C ASP A 638 -0.99 -6.00 22.19
N PRO A 639 0.07 -5.54 21.51
CA PRO A 639 1.29 -6.32 21.31
C PRO A 639 2.01 -6.69 22.60
N ARG A 640 1.90 -5.89 23.67
CA ARG A 640 2.47 -6.19 24.99
C ARG A 640 1.85 -7.44 25.61
N GLY A 641 0.53 -7.57 25.47
CA GLY A 641 -0.18 -8.78 25.90
C GLY A 641 0.24 -10.01 25.11
N PHE A 642 0.34 -9.88 23.80
CA PHE A 642 0.80 -10.95 22.91
C PHE A 642 2.24 -11.38 23.23
N GLU A 643 3.15 -10.45 23.40
CA GLU A 643 4.55 -10.73 23.75
C GLU A 643 4.64 -11.46 25.11
N THR A 644 3.81 -11.07 26.06
CA THR A 644 3.72 -11.78 27.35
C THR A 644 3.26 -13.23 27.16
N VAL A 645 2.24 -13.47 26.34
CA VAL A 645 1.77 -14.83 26.00
C VAL A 645 2.84 -15.61 25.24
N ARG A 646 3.55 -14.98 24.30
CA ARG A 646 4.65 -15.61 23.55
C ARG A 646 5.77 -16.09 24.45
N ARG A 647 6.20 -15.27 25.44
CA ARG A 647 7.21 -15.66 26.44
C ARG A 647 6.75 -16.79 27.34
N LEU A 648 5.47 -16.81 27.69
CA LEU A 648 4.87 -17.91 28.46
C LEU A 648 4.79 -19.19 27.65
N ARG A 649 4.44 -19.11 26.36
CA ARG A 649 4.40 -20.25 25.43
C ARG A 649 5.75 -20.98 25.41
N THR A 650 6.84 -20.26 25.26
CA THR A 650 8.21 -20.79 25.25
C THR A 650 8.61 -21.43 26.58
N ARG A 651 8.06 -20.95 27.69
CA ARG A 651 8.35 -21.45 29.03
C ARG A 651 7.59 -22.73 29.41
N TYR A 652 6.37 -22.91 28.91
CA TYR A 652 5.46 -23.98 29.35
C TYR A 652 5.24 -25.08 28.28
N GLY A 653 5.97 -25.11 27.22
CA GLY A 653 5.97 -26.12 26.16
C GLY A 653 5.77 -25.49 24.78
N ASP A 654 6.57 -25.94 23.83
CA ASP A 654 6.58 -25.44 22.46
C ASP A 654 5.30 -25.82 21.71
N LEU A 655 4.28 -24.97 21.85
CA LEU A 655 3.11 -25.02 20.99
C LEU A 655 3.46 -24.27 19.67
N PRO A 656 3.44 -24.93 18.51
CA PRO A 656 3.66 -24.25 17.23
C PRO A 656 2.69 -23.07 17.04
N LEU A 657 3.13 -22.03 16.36
CA LEU A 657 2.29 -20.82 16.14
C LEU A 657 0.98 -21.15 15.44
N SER A 658 1.00 -22.11 14.51
CA SER A 658 -0.19 -22.58 13.78
C SER A 658 -1.24 -23.23 14.69
N GLU A 659 -0.79 -24.03 15.66
CA GLU A 659 -1.68 -24.66 16.64
C GLU A 659 -2.23 -23.62 17.63
N PHE A 660 -1.37 -22.69 18.06
CA PHE A 660 -1.82 -21.58 18.90
C PHE A 660 -2.86 -20.69 18.20
N LYS A 661 -2.66 -20.38 16.93
CA LYS A 661 -3.61 -19.65 16.09
C LYS A 661 -4.97 -20.37 16.01
N THR A 662 -4.94 -21.68 15.78
CA THR A 662 -6.16 -22.51 15.74
C THR A 662 -6.89 -22.47 17.07
N LEU A 663 -6.16 -22.65 18.18
CA LEU A 663 -6.71 -22.59 19.54
C LEU A 663 -7.36 -21.24 19.85
N VAL A 664 -6.68 -20.13 19.57
CA VAL A 664 -7.23 -18.76 19.75
C VAL A 664 -8.50 -18.58 18.94
N ARG A 665 -8.50 -18.97 17.67
CA ARG A 665 -9.65 -18.87 16.78
C ARG A 665 -10.86 -19.67 17.27
N GLU A 666 -10.66 -20.90 17.69
CA GLU A 666 -11.76 -21.76 18.19
C GLU A 666 -12.35 -21.22 19.49
N GLN A 667 -11.50 -20.84 20.46
CA GLN A 667 -11.99 -20.29 21.73
C GLN A 667 -12.72 -18.95 21.53
N TYR A 668 -12.24 -18.12 20.59
CA TYR A 668 -12.92 -16.87 20.21
C TYR A 668 -14.31 -17.12 19.61
N PHE A 669 -14.42 -18.05 18.68
CA PHE A 669 -15.71 -18.39 18.09
C PHE A 669 -16.68 -19.00 19.11
N MET A 670 -16.21 -19.86 20.01
CA MET A 670 -17.06 -20.41 21.08
C MET A 670 -17.66 -19.32 21.95
N LEU A 671 -16.87 -18.31 22.33
CA LEU A 671 -17.34 -17.14 23.08
C LEU A 671 -18.33 -16.27 22.28
N LEU A 672 -18.18 -16.13 20.97
CA LEU A 672 -19.13 -15.42 20.12
C LEU A 672 -20.45 -16.19 19.94
N ILE A 673 -20.37 -17.50 19.76
CA ILE A 673 -21.55 -18.37 19.52
C ILE A 673 -22.41 -18.50 20.78
N ASP A 674 -21.78 -18.72 21.95
CA ASP A 674 -22.46 -18.87 23.20
C ASP A 674 -21.54 -18.51 24.38
N LYS A 675 -21.55 -17.23 24.74
CA LYS A 675 -20.68 -16.68 25.78
C LYS A 675 -20.93 -17.35 27.12
N ASP A 676 -22.21 -17.50 27.50
CA ASP A 676 -22.59 -17.97 28.85
C ASP A 676 -22.25 -19.46 29.02
N ALA A 677 -22.54 -20.29 28.02
CA ALA A 677 -22.10 -21.69 28.01
C ALA A 677 -20.58 -21.83 28.02
N SER A 678 -19.87 -20.97 27.27
CA SER A 678 -18.40 -20.98 27.21
C SER A 678 -17.74 -20.63 28.53
N LEU A 679 -18.29 -19.68 29.28
CA LEU A 679 -17.84 -19.34 30.64
C LEU A 679 -18.23 -20.41 31.65
N ALA A 680 -19.47 -20.95 31.61
CA ALA A 680 -19.95 -22.00 32.48
C ALA A 680 -19.14 -23.30 32.36
N ALA A 681 -18.53 -23.55 31.22
CA ALA A 681 -17.66 -24.72 30.99
C ALA A 681 -16.28 -24.61 31.66
N LEU A 682 -15.77 -23.39 31.94
CA LEU A 682 -14.42 -23.19 32.48
C LEU A 682 -14.09 -24.03 33.72
N PRO A 683 -14.95 -24.11 34.77
CA PRO A 683 -14.64 -24.90 35.96
C PRO A 683 -14.36 -26.38 35.68
N SER A 684 -15.06 -26.97 34.72
CA SER A 684 -14.88 -28.41 34.37
C SER A 684 -13.61 -28.68 33.57
N MET A 685 -13.02 -27.64 32.92
CA MET A 685 -11.78 -27.73 32.15
C MET A 685 -10.53 -27.57 33.04
N LEU A 686 -10.69 -27.09 34.26
CA LEU A 686 -9.59 -26.81 35.17
C LEU A 686 -9.17 -28.04 35.98
N PRO A 687 -7.85 -28.19 36.29
CA PRO A 687 -7.38 -29.27 37.14
C PRO A 687 -7.91 -29.12 38.57
N ALA A 688 -8.03 -30.22 39.29
CA ALA A 688 -8.49 -30.24 40.69
C ALA A 688 -7.52 -29.47 41.63
N GLU A 689 -6.25 -29.40 41.30
CA GLU A 689 -5.18 -28.78 42.07
C GLU A 689 -5.31 -27.26 42.14
N ALA A 690 -5.52 -26.74 43.35
CA ALA A 690 -5.76 -25.31 43.54
C ALA A 690 -4.54 -24.41 43.18
N GLU A 691 -3.32 -24.92 43.39
CA GLU A 691 -2.11 -24.15 43.05
C GLU A 691 -1.97 -23.92 41.57
N THR A 692 -2.16 -24.96 40.76
CA THR A 692 -2.15 -24.87 39.27
C THR A 692 -3.18 -23.85 38.75
N ARG A 693 -4.38 -23.84 39.37
CA ARG A 693 -5.40 -22.83 39.04
C ARG A 693 -4.99 -21.41 39.40
N ARG A 694 -4.33 -21.23 40.56
CA ARG A 694 -3.82 -19.92 40.98
C ARG A 694 -2.70 -19.42 40.03
N GLU A 695 -1.78 -20.28 39.63
CA GLU A 695 -0.72 -19.94 38.69
C GLU A 695 -1.32 -19.54 37.34
N ALA A 696 -2.29 -20.30 36.81
CA ALA A 696 -2.97 -19.95 35.57
C ALA A 696 -3.67 -18.59 35.65
N PHE A 697 -4.33 -18.30 36.77
CA PHE A 697 -4.96 -16.99 36.96
C PHE A 697 -3.96 -15.85 37.10
N LYS A 698 -2.77 -16.08 37.71
CA LYS A 698 -1.67 -15.12 37.73
C LYS A 698 -1.18 -14.79 36.31
N VAL A 699 -1.10 -15.78 35.44
CA VAL A 699 -0.77 -15.58 34.00
C VAL A 699 -1.77 -14.65 33.36
N ILE A 700 -3.10 -14.89 33.53
CA ILE A 700 -4.13 -14.03 32.95
C ILE A 700 -4.01 -12.59 33.46
N LYS A 701 -3.84 -12.41 34.78
CA LYS A 701 -3.60 -11.09 35.37
C LYS A 701 -2.32 -10.42 34.81
N GLY A 702 -1.25 -11.17 34.65
CA GLY A 702 0.02 -10.68 34.11
C GLY A 702 -0.10 -10.16 32.69
N VAL A 703 -0.81 -10.89 31.84
CA VAL A 703 -1.09 -10.47 30.45
C VAL A 703 -1.94 -9.19 30.42
N MET A 704 -2.97 -9.10 31.26
CA MET A 704 -3.82 -7.92 31.34
C MET A 704 -3.07 -6.68 31.86
N ALA A 705 -2.22 -6.86 32.88
CA ALA A 705 -1.40 -5.79 33.44
C ALA A 705 -0.29 -5.30 32.48
N ALA A 706 0.23 -6.17 31.62
CA ALA A 706 1.21 -5.79 30.60
C ALA A 706 0.65 -4.74 29.62
N CYS A 707 -0.65 -4.75 29.38
CA CYS A 707 -1.35 -3.83 28.48
C CYS A 707 -1.72 -2.47 29.14
N GLY A 708 -1.27 -2.18 30.35
CA GLY A 708 -1.58 -0.96 31.11
C GLY A 708 -2.60 -1.22 32.24
N GLU A 709 -3.02 -0.14 32.92
CA GLU A 709 -3.98 -0.24 34.02
C GLU A 709 -5.32 -0.81 33.56
N PRO A 710 -5.88 -1.79 34.30
CA PRO A 710 -7.18 -2.36 33.97
C PRO A 710 -8.29 -1.31 34.09
N SER A 711 -9.21 -1.32 33.12
CA SER A 711 -10.46 -0.56 33.22
C SER A 711 -11.41 -1.22 34.25
N THR A 712 -12.45 -0.50 34.67
CA THR A 712 -13.50 -1.04 35.54
C THR A 712 -14.17 -2.31 34.94
N GLU A 713 -14.31 -2.35 33.61
CA GLU A 713 -14.84 -3.53 32.92
C GLU A 713 -13.83 -4.69 32.93
N ASP A 714 -12.54 -4.41 32.76
CA ASP A 714 -11.49 -5.42 32.89
C ASP A 714 -11.45 -6.04 34.28
N GLU A 715 -11.55 -5.23 35.34
CA GLU A 715 -11.59 -5.68 36.72
C GLU A 715 -12.81 -6.57 36.99
N LYS A 716 -13.98 -6.19 36.48
CA LYS A 716 -15.19 -6.97 36.56
C LYS A 716 -15.03 -8.35 35.91
N ARG A 717 -14.52 -8.41 34.68
CA ARG A 717 -14.29 -9.66 33.96
C ARG A 717 -13.20 -10.50 34.61
N LEU A 718 -12.13 -9.90 35.10
CA LEU A 718 -11.09 -10.59 35.85
C LEU A 718 -11.65 -11.19 37.15
N SER A 719 -12.53 -10.47 37.87
CA SER A 719 -13.19 -10.98 39.09
C SER A 719 -14.11 -12.16 38.77
N GLU A 720 -14.84 -12.11 37.66
CA GLU A 720 -15.66 -13.21 37.15
C GLU A 720 -14.83 -14.46 36.85
N ILE A 721 -13.74 -14.30 36.09
CA ILE A 721 -12.80 -15.40 35.81
C ILE A 721 -12.18 -15.94 37.10
N GLY A 722 -11.80 -15.07 38.06
CA GLY A 722 -11.28 -15.50 39.37
C GLY A 722 -12.26 -16.43 40.11
N ARG A 723 -13.55 -16.09 40.12
CA ARG A 723 -14.60 -16.95 40.68
C ARG A 723 -14.73 -18.28 39.95
N LEU A 724 -14.72 -18.27 38.64
CA LEU A 724 -14.79 -19.48 37.80
C LEU A 724 -13.56 -20.38 37.97
N PHE A 725 -12.38 -19.80 38.26
CA PHE A 725 -11.16 -20.54 38.61
C PHE A 725 -11.12 -21.04 40.07
N GLY A 726 -12.14 -20.70 40.87
CA GLY A 726 -12.22 -21.09 42.29
C GLY A 726 -11.22 -20.32 43.17
N ILE A 727 -10.92 -19.09 42.82
CA ILE A 727 -10.01 -18.22 43.55
C ILE A 727 -10.87 -17.16 44.25
N GLY A 728 -10.92 -17.20 45.60
CA GLY A 728 -11.69 -16.22 46.39
C GLY A 728 -11.09 -14.80 46.32
N GLU A 729 -11.90 -13.79 46.72
CA GLU A 729 -11.60 -12.35 46.64
C GLU A 729 -10.35 -11.85 47.39
N GLN A 730 -9.61 -12.69 48.08
CA GLN A 730 -8.37 -12.34 48.79
C GLN A 730 -7.12 -12.58 47.94
N GLY A 731 -7.08 -11.99 46.77
CA GLY A 731 -5.85 -11.89 45.96
C GLY A 731 -5.15 -10.57 46.25
N ALA A 732 -4.21 -10.59 47.22
CA ALA A 732 -3.36 -9.45 47.54
C ALA A 732 -2.77 -8.77 46.27
N THR A 733 -2.73 -7.45 46.29
CA THR A 733 -1.97 -6.58 45.37
C THR A 733 -0.61 -7.19 45.10
N ILE A 734 -0.36 -7.60 43.85
CA ILE A 734 0.95 -8.13 43.44
C ILE A 734 1.79 -6.97 42.91
N PRO A 735 3.00 -6.73 43.48
CA PRO A 735 3.95 -5.79 42.89
C PRO A 735 4.36 -6.27 41.51
N PHE A 736 4.60 -5.35 40.61
CA PHE A 736 5.14 -5.55 39.27
C PHE A 736 6.22 -6.64 39.28
N LEU A 737 5.99 -7.74 38.56
CA LEU A 737 6.97 -8.79 38.36
C LEU A 737 8.14 -8.19 37.56
N GLN A 738 9.25 -7.92 38.21
CA GLN A 738 10.55 -7.71 37.54
C GLN A 738 10.94 -9.03 36.84
N ILE A 739 10.58 -9.13 35.57
CA ILE A 739 11.08 -10.21 34.70
C ILE A 739 12.54 -9.84 34.37
N ARG A 740 13.47 -10.34 35.19
CA ARG A 740 14.91 -10.22 34.92
C ARG A 740 15.21 -10.85 33.54
N ARG A 741 15.88 -10.08 32.68
CA ARG A 741 16.50 -10.61 31.46
C ARG A 741 17.41 -11.78 31.84
N VAL A 742 17.18 -12.93 31.27
CA VAL A 742 18.17 -14.02 31.22
C VAL A 742 19.15 -13.61 30.11
N PRO A 743 20.46 -13.45 30.39
CA PRO A 743 21.42 -13.15 29.35
C PRO A 743 21.46 -14.32 28.35
N ALA A 744 21.42 -14.00 27.06
CA ALA A 744 21.67 -14.97 26.00
C ALA A 744 23.02 -15.65 26.25
N LYS A 745 23.03 -16.97 26.32
CA LYS A 745 24.26 -17.74 26.34
C LYS A 745 24.99 -17.49 25.03
N ALA A 746 26.19 -16.87 25.14
CA ALA A 746 27.14 -16.85 24.05
C ALA A 746 27.59 -18.30 23.79
N SER A 747 27.40 -18.74 22.55
CA SER A 747 28.14 -19.85 21.93
C SER A 747 28.26 -19.57 20.44
#